data_02b71f00b9f21258bace2bd4a2088838
#
_entry.id   02b71f00b9f21258bace2bd4a2088838
#
_cell.length_a   1.000
_cell.length_b   1.000
_cell.length_c   1.000
_cell.angle_alpha   90.00
_cell.angle_beta   90.00
_cell.angle_gamma   90.00
#
_symmetry.space_group_name_H-M   'P 1'
#
loop_
_entity.id
_entity.type
_entity.pdbx_description
1 polymer ?
#
loop_
_entity_poly.entity_id
_entity_poly.type
_entity_poly.pdbx_seq_one_letter_code
_entity_poly.pdbx_strand_id
1 'polypeptide(L)'
;MTMQSPASSSSSVPDSALTREQLYERIRKSSKQEVVLEEMQRLGFWPRDAAQPTVEEQLIRREGELQTALSKLGSELRGIEDRDRALKIMRKERMARARERREETRQRLAQGRHARALAWHERRKRELLYVGDGVSGGLNDAHSDSQALARNALPALDHAGDLAQAMGVGLGELRFLAWHREVSSVSHYQRFTMPKKSGGERHISAPMPRLKRAQYWVLDNILAKMPVHEAAHGFMPGRSILTNAAPHVGRDVVVNLDLKDFFPSIGMRRVRGVFRQLGYSSQVASLLALLCTEAPTDEVQLDGSRYFVARGERVLPQGAPTSPMITNLLCRRLDARLAASAAKLGFRYTRYADDLTFSAGPEHSRDTAKLLWRVKQIVASEGLTLHPDKQQVMRRHRQQHVTGIVVNDKLSVDRDTLRRFRAVLHQAERHGPQGLQWNGNSDVIGALRGYANFIAMADAARAEPYLQRVRALAAKHEGGAKPATAASQRKLGAGEFRKQSAAGKAPWPAWWQPAEAPAPVLEKTAEQLAEEKKAQREAARPQPAVSAPAAVRPATAAPRPSGQAAAQPPAPAPASAFRVRWGISVLMQAVYVFSVFTTSASPLIWLMTGAVTISNIVQRKSGWLRFIVAVFISSALASLVHSMKN
;
A
#
# COMPACT_ATOMS: atom_id res chain seq x y z
N MET A 1 51.79 -26.27 45.06
CA MET A 1 51.96 -27.73 44.88
C MET A 1 52.51 -27.98 43.50
N THR A 2 53.77 -28.36 43.49
CA THR A 2 54.49 -29.19 42.51
C THR A 2 54.37 -28.93 41.05
N MET A 3 55.31 -28.16 40.52
CA MET A 3 55.79 -28.19 39.14
C MET A 3 56.38 -29.55 38.79
N GLN A 4 56.00 -30.12 37.67
CA GLN A 4 56.80 -31.15 37.02
C GLN A 4 57.21 -30.64 35.65
N SER A 5 58.50 -30.46 35.46
CA SER A 5 59.13 -30.26 34.15
C SER A 5 59.21 -31.59 33.41
N PRO A 6 58.99 -31.63 32.09
CA PRO A 6 59.38 -32.82 31.34
C PRO A 6 60.82 -32.74 30.91
N ALA A 7 61.48 -33.85 31.12
CA ALA A 7 62.90 -34.14 30.82
C ALA A 7 63.17 -33.99 29.33
N SER A 8 64.25 -33.34 28.98
CA SER A 8 64.86 -33.31 27.68
C SER A 8 65.51 -34.66 27.35
N SER A 9 64.90 -35.39 26.41
CA SER A 9 65.56 -36.55 25.78
C SER A 9 66.59 -36.02 24.77
N SER A 10 67.86 -36.11 25.07
CA SER A 10 68.95 -35.92 24.12
C SER A 10 69.00 -37.13 23.17
N SER A 11 68.50 -36.93 21.96
CA SER A 11 68.78 -37.87 20.86
C SER A 11 70.15 -37.59 20.28
N SER A 12 71.09 -38.49 20.52
CA SER A 12 72.39 -38.57 19.86
C SER A 12 72.21 -38.78 18.37
N VAL A 13 72.53 -37.77 17.59
CA VAL A 13 72.57 -37.87 16.09
C VAL A 13 73.95 -38.48 15.75
N PRO A 14 74.00 -39.52 14.84
CA PRO A 14 75.25 -40.18 14.44
C PRO A 14 76.15 -39.27 13.63
N ASP A 15 77.42 -39.50 13.71
CA ASP A 15 78.60 -38.82 13.21
C ASP A 15 78.62 -38.80 11.65
N SER A 16 77.88 -37.91 11.04
CA SER A 16 77.99 -37.62 9.60
C SER A 16 78.61 -36.22 9.45
N ALA A 17 79.79 -36.20 8.83
CA ALA A 17 80.46 -34.95 8.50
C ALA A 17 79.53 -34.01 7.73
N LEU A 18 79.29 -32.80 8.29
CA LEU A 18 78.47 -31.76 7.64
C LEU A 18 78.97 -31.50 6.21
N THR A 19 78.07 -31.44 5.26
CA THR A 19 78.44 -31.06 3.90
C THR A 19 78.95 -29.64 3.90
N ARG A 20 79.78 -29.28 2.93
CA ARG A 20 80.37 -27.97 2.80
C ARG A 20 79.31 -26.82 2.77
N GLU A 21 78.16 -27.10 2.19
CA GLU A 21 77.07 -26.13 2.16
C GLU A 21 76.39 -25.95 3.52
N GLN A 22 76.21 -27.03 4.26
CA GLN A 22 75.68 -27.00 5.63
C GLN A 22 76.64 -26.28 6.59
N LEU A 23 77.93 -26.42 6.38
CA LEU A 23 78.94 -25.70 7.18
C LEU A 23 78.91 -24.20 6.88
N TYR A 24 78.78 -23.81 5.59
CA TYR A 24 78.63 -22.43 5.21
C TYR A 24 77.35 -21.79 5.71
N GLU A 25 76.24 -22.54 5.69
CA GLU A 25 74.99 -22.05 6.27
C GLU A 25 75.07 -21.85 7.79
N ARG A 26 75.78 -22.74 8.49
CA ARG A 26 75.99 -22.66 9.91
C ARG A 26 76.88 -21.47 10.26
N ILE A 27 77.99 -21.26 9.56
CA ILE A 27 78.85 -20.08 9.68
C ILE A 27 78.07 -18.78 9.38
N ARG A 28 77.12 -18.84 8.49
CA ARG A 28 76.30 -17.68 8.12
C ARG A 28 75.23 -17.34 9.20
N LYS A 29 74.80 -18.33 9.99
CA LYS A 29 73.84 -18.17 11.06
C LYS A 29 74.44 -17.83 12.40
N SER A 30 75.72 -18.15 12.59
CA SER A 30 76.52 -17.82 13.81
C SER A 30 77.85 -17.14 13.37
N SER A 31 78.91 -17.28 14.13
CA SER A 31 80.24 -16.81 13.70
C SER A 31 81.16 -17.97 13.33
N LYS A 32 82.14 -17.70 12.50
CA LYS A 32 83.16 -18.72 12.16
C LYS A 32 83.84 -19.24 13.40
N GLN A 33 84.10 -18.35 14.35
CA GLN A 33 84.76 -18.71 15.63
C GLN A 33 83.88 -19.56 16.53
N GLU A 34 82.58 -19.30 16.56
CA GLU A 34 81.60 -20.09 17.30
C GLU A 34 81.45 -21.51 16.75
N VAL A 35 81.41 -21.66 15.40
CA VAL A 35 81.40 -22.98 14.75
C VAL A 35 82.74 -23.73 15.02
N VAL A 36 83.86 -23.04 14.97
CA VAL A 36 85.15 -23.64 15.32
C VAL A 36 85.20 -24.06 16.82
N LEU A 37 84.71 -23.25 17.75
CA LEU A 37 84.57 -23.58 19.16
C LEU A 37 83.69 -24.82 19.39
N GLU A 38 82.57 -24.90 18.77
CA GLU A 38 81.70 -26.05 18.85
C GLU A 38 82.33 -27.34 18.29
N GLU A 39 83.09 -27.26 17.19
CA GLU A 39 83.85 -28.37 16.65
C GLU A 39 85.04 -28.77 17.54
N MET A 40 85.73 -27.80 18.12
CA MET A 40 86.84 -28.08 19.11
C MET A 40 86.26 -28.74 20.36
N GLN A 41 85.12 -28.34 20.86
CA GLN A 41 84.43 -29.02 21.96
C GLN A 41 83.93 -30.41 21.56
N ARG A 42 83.47 -30.62 20.32
CA ARG A 42 83.03 -31.90 19.80
C ARG A 42 84.18 -32.90 19.68
N LEU A 43 85.36 -32.42 19.23
CA LEU A 43 86.54 -33.25 19.03
C LEU A 43 87.36 -33.43 20.29
N GLY A 44 86.97 -32.84 21.43
CA GLY A 44 87.68 -32.97 22.73
C GLY A 44 88.87 -32.07 22.92
N PHE A 45 89.14 -31.15 22.00
CA PHE A 45 90.20 -30.17 22.06
C PHE A 45 89.87 -28.99 23.00
N TRP A 46 88.61 -28.82 23.40
CA TRP A 46 88.12 -27.86 24.36
C TRP A 46 87.23 -28.51 25.38
N PRO A 47 87.42 -28.25 26.70
CA PRO A 47 86.70 -28.96 27.81
C PRO A 47 85.18 -28.64 27.71
N ARG A 48 84.39 -29.70 27.72
CA ARG A 48 82.90 -29.60 27.73
C ARG A 48 82.28 -29.38 29.08
N ASP A 49 82.99 -29.80 30.15
CA ASP A 49 82.38 -29.98 31.44
C ASP A 49 82.95 -29.00 32.54
N ALA A 50 83.36 -27.79 32.13
CA ALA A 50 83.70 -26.77 33.13
C ALA A 50 82.40 -26.23 33.72
N ALA A 51 82.23 -26.25 35.05
CA ALA A 51 81.05 -25.80 35.77
C ALA A 51 80.64 -24.33 35.47
N GLN A 52 81.55 -23.58 34.87
CA GLN A 52 81.28 -22.28 34.25
C GLN A 52 82.09 -22.17 32.94
N PRO A 53 81.45 -21.62 31.83
CA PRO A 53 82.15 -21.37 30.58
C PRO A 53 83.31 -20.40 30.81
N THR A 54 84.45 -20.68 30.16
CA THR A 54 85.63 -19.81 30.26
C THR A 54 85.33 -18.42 29.69
N VAL A 55 86.09 -17.41 30.13
CA VAL A 55 85.88 -16.02 29.63
C VAL A 55 86.06 -15.94 28.12
N GLU A 56 86.94 -16.71 27.53
CA GLU A 56 87.14 -16.79 26.06
C GLU A 56 85.92 -17.39 25.37
N GLU A 57 85.32 -18.43 25.88
CA GLU A 57 84.10 -19.03 25.35
C GLU A 57 82.90 -18.07 25.41
N GLN A 58 82.76 -17.34 26.51
CA GLN A 58 81.73 -16.31 26.62
C GLN A 58 81.92 -15.17 25.62
N LEU A 59 83.20 -14.75 25.41
CA LEU A 59 83.52 -13.72 24.44
C LEU A 59 83.24 -14.15 23.02
N ILE A 60 83.54 -15.38 22.60
CA ILE A 60 83.31 -15.93 21.28
C ILE A 60 81.78 -16.04 21.02
N ARG A 61 81.05 -16.52 22.01
CA ARG A 61 79.57 -16.58 21.88
C ARG A 61 78.93 -15.19 21.78
N ARG A 62 79.44 -14.25 22.59
CA ARG A 62 78.97 -12.88 22.58
C ARG A 62 79.28 -12.16 21.25
N GLU A 63 80.47 -12.42 20.73
CA GLU A 63 80.83 -11.90 19.41
C GLU A 63 79.94 -12.47 18.31
N GLY A 64 79.57 -13.76 18.32
CA GLY A 64 78.66 -14.41 17.42
C GLY A 64 77.22 -13.78 17.47
N GLU A 65 76.75 -13.57 18.70
CA GLU A 65 75.48 -12.90 18.93
C GLU A 65 75.47 -11.47 18.36
N LEU A 66 76.54 -10.71 18.64
CA LEU A 66 76.70 -9.35 18.16
C LEU A 66 76.82 -9.26 16.61
N GLN A 67 77.57 -10.18 15.99
CA GLN A 67 77.69 -10.24 14.51
C GLN A 67 76.36 -10.59 13.87
N THR A 68 75.58 -11.52 14.48
CA THR A 68 74.25 -11.87 13.99
C THR A 68 73.30 -10.68 14.13
N ALA A 69 73.36 -9.97 15.26
CA ALA A 69 72.56 -8.77 15.49
C ALA A 69 72.92 -7.63 14.53
N LEU A 70 74.20 -7.41 14.29
CA LEU A 70 74.70 -6.43 13.30
C LEU A 70 74.29 -6.79 11.87
N SER A 71 74.36 -8.07 11.49
CA SER A 71 73.88 -8.53 10.18
C SER A 71 72.41 -8.28 9.99
N LYS A 72 71.57 -8.55 11.02
CA LYS A 72 70.17 -8.29 11.03
C LYS A 72 69.87 -6.79 10.93
N LEU A 73 70.47 -5.98 11.76
CA LEU A 73 70.36 -4.51 11.71
C LEU A 73 70.84 -3.95 10.36
N GLY A 74 71.94 -4.46 9.80
CA GLY A 74 72.39 -4.07 8.48
C GLY A 74 71.42 -4.43 7.33
N SER A 75 70.71 -5.56 7.47
CA SER A 75 69.64 -5.92 6.51
C SER A 75 68.42 -5.03 6.65
N GLU A 76 68.07 -4.68 7.89
CA GLU A 76 66.97 -3.75 8.19
C GLU A 76 67.30 -2.31 7.69
N LEU A 77 68.55 -1.85 7.93
CA LEU A 77 69.00 -0.53 7.47
C LEU A 77 68.97 -0.42 5.94
N ARG A 78 69.46 -1.44 5.23
CA ARG A 78 69.38 -1.50 3.77
C ARG A 78 67.92 -1.48 3.25
N GLY A 79 67.00 -2.12 3.97
CA GLY A 79 65.56 -2.06 3.66
C GLY A 79 64.99 -0.65 3.85
N ILE A 80 65.54 0.15 4.76
CA ILE A 80 65.12 1.54 5.01
C ILE A 80 65.79 2.51 4.04
N GLU A 81 67.04 2.27 3.63
CA GLU A 81 67.74 3.08 2.63
C GLU A 81 67.12 3.04 1.24
N ASP A 82 66.48 1.93 0.84
CA ASP A 82 65.64 1.89 -0.35
C ASP A 82 64.28 2.56 -0.08
N ARG A 83 64.29 3.88 0.03
CA ARG A 83 63.16 4.75 0.36
C ARG A 83 61.93 4.46 -0.50
N ASP A 84 62.09 4.19 -1.79
CA ASP A 84 60.94 3.93 -2.68
C ASP A 84 60.32 2.57 -2.44
N ARG A 85 61.11 1.58 -2.06
CA ARG A 85 60.65 0.24 -1.73
C ARG A 85 59.92 0.24 -0.35
N ALA A 86 60.47 0.94 0.64
CA ALA A 86 59.86 1.13 1.96
C ALA A 86 58.52 1.88 1.81
N LEU A 87 58.45 2.95 1.01
CA LEU A 87 57.20 3.67 0.74
C LEU A 87 56.16 2.81 0.03
N LYS A 88 56.54 1.94 -0.89
CA LYS A 88 55.62 0.99 -1.55
C LYS A 88 55.04 -0.02 -0.58
N ILE A 89 55.87 -0.56 0.31
CA ILE A 89 55.46 -1.50 1.36
C ILE A 89 54.44 -0.81 2.31
N MET A 90 54.80 0.35 2.84
CA MET A 90 53.94 1.15 3.72
C MET A 90 52.61 1.51 3.06
N ARG A 91 52.61 1.92 1.78
CA ARG A 91 51.39 2.17 1.03
C ARG A 91 50.54 0.91 0.89
N LYS A 92 51.12 -0.24 0.58
CA LYS A 92 50.43 -1.52 0.46
C LYS A 92 49.78 -1.93 1.77
N GLU A 93 50.51 -1.84 2.91
CA GLU A 93 49.98 -2.14 4.23
C GLU A 93 48.86 -1.16 4.66
N ARG A 94 49.05 0.14 4.42
CA ARG A 94 48.04 1.16 4.70
C ARG A 94 46.77 0.90 3.90
N MET A 95 46.91 0.52 2.62
CA MET A 95 45.78 0.16 1.77
C MET A 95 45.10 -1.13 2.22
N ALA A 96 45.85 -2.14 2.67
CA ALA A 96 45.31 -3.37 3.22
C ALA A 96 44.49 -3.10 4.49
N ARG A 97 45.09 -2.39 5.49
CA ARG A 97 44.38 -1.97 6.70
C ARG A 97 43.17 -1.10 6.44
N ALA A 98 43.24 -0.21 5.42
CA ALA A 98 42.09 0.60 5.04
C ALA A 98 40.96 -0.23 4.40
N ARG A 99 41.29 -1.26 3.62
CA ARG A 99 40.29 -2.22 3.07
C ARG A 99 39.62 -3.02 4.19
N GLU A 100 40.40 -3.56 5.10
CA GLU A 100 39.92 -4.31 6.25
C GLU A 100 38.95 -3.47 7.10
N ARG A 101 39.34 -2.26 7.53
CA ARG A 101 38.47 -1.34 8.26
C ARG A 101 37.19 -0.98 7.51
N ARG A 102 37.25 -0.84 6.19
CA ARG A 102 36.06 -0.59 5.37
C ARG A 102 35.13 -1.79 5.36
N GLU A 103 35.68 -2.99 5.26
CA GLU A 103 34.88 -4.21 5.26
C GLU A 103 34.24 -4.45 6.64
N GLU A 104 35.00 -4.31 7.74
CA GLU A 104 34.46 -4.37 9.09
C GLU A 104 33.32 -3.35 9.31
N THR A 105 33.54 -2.10 8.86
CA THR A 105 32.50 -1.07 8.96
C THR A 105 31.27 -1.43 8.13
N ARG A 106 31.44 -1.97 6.93
CA ARG A 106 30.37 -2.43 6.06
C ARG A 106 29.58 -3.57 6.69
N GLN A 107 30.28 -4.57 7.24
CA GLN A 107 29.66 -5.71 7.93
C GLN A 107 28.89 -5.24 9.18
N ARG A 108 29.47 -4.37 10.00
CA ARG A 108 28.79 -3.79 11.17
C ARG A 108 27.53 -3.02 10.79
N LEU A 109 27.56 -2.23 9.70
CA LEU A 109 26.41 -1.51 9.20
C LEU A 109 25.34 -2.46 8.63
N ALA A 110 25.74 -3.53 7.93
CA ALA A 110 24.83 -4.55 7.42
C ALA A 110 24.14 -5.31 8.54
N GLN A 111 24.90 -5.74 9.56
CA GLN A 111 24.35 -6.37 10.77
C GLN A 111 23.38 -5.45 11.51
N GLY A 112 23.75 -4.17 11.67
CA GLY A 112 22.86 -3.19 12.31
C GLY A 112 21.58 -2.92 11.51
N ARG A 113 21.63 -2.92 10.16
CA ARG A 113 20.44 -2.84 9.31
C ARG A 113 19.58 -4.09 9.45
N HIS A 114 20.18 -5.26 9.41
CA HIS A 114 19.48 -6.53 9.56
C HIS A 114 18.81 -6.66 10.92
N ALA A 115 19.50 -6.34 12.02
CA ALA A 115 18.93 -6.35 13.36
C ALA A 115 17.70 -5.40 13.47
N ARG A 116 17.79 -4.19 12.89
CA ARG A 116 16.66 -3.26 12.83
C ARG A 116 15.51 -3.80 11.96
N ALA A 117 15.83 -4.45 10.83
CA ALA A 117 14.84 -5.06 9.96
C ALA A 117 14.12 -6.23 10.63
N LEU A 118 14.82 -7.07 11.38
CA LEU A 118 14.23 -8.15 12.21
C LEU A 118 13.35 -7.59 13.32
N ALA A 119 13.82 -6.61 14.07
CA ALA A 119 13.03 -5.95 15.11
C ALA A 119 11.76 -5.31 14.53
N TRP A 120 11.86 -4.67 13.36
CA TRP A 120 10.72 -4.14 12.63
C TRP A 120 9.77 -5.24 12.14
N HIS A 121 10.29 -6.35 11.62
CA HIS A 121 9.49 -7.49 11.16
C HIS A 121 8.65 -8.09 12.30
N GLU A 122 9.26 -8.30 13.48
CA GLU A 122 8.55 -8.79 14.67
C GLU A 122 7.52 -7.78 15.20
N ARG A 123 7.91 -6.51 15.28
CA ARG A 123 7.01 -5.45 15.71
C ARG A 123 5.80 -5.30 14.78
N ARG A 124 6.03 -5.44 13.47
CA ARG A 124 4.97 -5.39 12.45
C ARG A 124 3.94 -6.51 12.59
N LYS A 125 4.30 -7.67 13.15
CA LYS A 125 3.34 -8.75 13.40
C LYS A 125 2.36 -8.43 14.53
N ARG A 126 2.77 -7.56 15.47
CA ARG A 126 2.01 -7.25 16.69
C ARG A 126 1.36 -5.87 16.67
N GLU A 127 1.95 -4.91 15.98
CA GLU A 127 1.55 -3.52 16.01
C GLU A 127 1.28 -2.96 14.61
N LEU A 128 0.38 -1.99 14.55
CA LEU A 128 0.03 -1.28 13.33
C LEU A 128 0.34 0.20 13.54
N LEU A 129 1.57 0.60 13.24
CA LEU A 129 2.10 1.93 13.50
C LEU A 129 1.99 2.90 12.33
N TYR A 130 1.78 2.38 11.12
CA TYR A 130 1.75 3.16 9.90
C TYR A 130 0.82 2.54 8.86
N VAL A 131 -0.03 3.35 8.25
CA VAL A 131 -1.01 2.97 7.22
C VAL A 131 -1.01 3.88 6.00
N GLY A 132 0.02 4.71 5.85
CA GLY A 132 0.22 5.63 4.73
C GLY A 132 0.39 7.08 5.19
N ASP A 133 0.86 7.93 4.25
CA ASP A 133 1.11 9.34 4.49
C ASP A 133 -0.22 10.10 4.68
N GLY A 134 -0.20 11.11 5.55
CA GLY A 134 -1.36 11.94 5.85
C GLY A 134 -2.49 11.30 6.66
N VAL A 135 -2.49 9.94 6.80
CA VAL A 135 -3.58 9.20 7.47
C VAL A 135 -3.15 8.43 8.71
N SER A 136 -1.85 8.36 8.99
CA SER A 136 -1.29 7.62 10.14
C SER A 136 -1.33 8.39 11.47
N GLY A 137 -1.89 9.58 11.50
CA GLY A 137 -2.01 10.39 12.72
C GLY A 137 -2.90 9.74 13.77
N GLY A 138 -2.42 9.65 15.01
CA GLY A 138 -3.16 9.09 16.15
C GLY A 138 -3.09 7.58 16.29
N LEU A 139 -2.30 6.87 15.47
CA LEU A 139 -2.13 5.41 15.60
C LEU A 139 -1.40 4.98 16.88
N ASN A 140 -0.73 5.89 17.56
CA ASN A 140 -0.06 5.64 18.84
C ASN A 140 -1.01 5.72 20.05
N ASP A 141 -2.21 6.27 19.87
CA ASP A 141 -3.21 6.38 20.94
C ASP A 141 -4.17 5.19 20.86
N ALA A 142 -4.01 4.25 21.76
CA ALA A 142 -4.79 3.02 21.90
C ALA A 142 -5.78 3.06 23.08
N HIS A 143 -6.02 4.23 23.69
CA HIS A 143 -6.93 4.35 24.83
C HIS A 143 -8.35 4.64 24.35
N SER A 144 -9.25 3.69 24.60
CA SER A 144 -10.68 3.82 24.34
C SER A 144 -11.45 4.25 25.61
N ASP A 145 -12.55 4.96 25.44
CA ASP A 145 -13.49 5.25 26.50
C ASP A 145 -14.41 4.02 26.71
N SER A 146 -14.00 3.15 27.62
CA SER A 146 -14.74 1.90 27.94
C SER A 146 -16.16 2.16 28.44
N GLN A 147 -16.40 3.27 29.14
CA GLN A 147 -17.73 3.62 29.63
C GLN A 147 -18.65 4.04 28.48
N ALA A 148 -18.15 4.83 27.52
CA ALA A 148 -18.92 5.21 26.35
C ALA A 148 -19.24 3.99 25.46
N LEU A 149 -18.28 3.09 25.27
CA LEU A 149 -18.49 1.85 24.53
C LEU A 149 -19.53 0.95 25.21
N ALA A 150 -19.44 0.77 26.52
CA ALA A 150 -20.39 -0.03 27.29
C ALA A 150 -21.81 0.55 27.24
N ARG A 151 -21.98 1.88 27.42
CA ARG A 151 -23.29 2.57 27.31
C ARG A 151 -23.96 2.32 25.96
N ASN A 152 -23.19 2.21 24.89
CA ASN A 152 -23.70 1.99 23.54
C ASN A 152 -23.74 0.51 23.15
N ALA A 153 -23.45 -0.44 24.07
CA ALA A 153 -23.30 -1.87 23.80
C ALA A 153 -22.39 -2.19 22.61
N LEU A 154 -21.31 -1.42 22.46
CA LEU A 154 -20.32 -1.56 21.40
C LEU A 154 -19.19 -2.51 21.84
N PRO A 155 -18.53 -3.21 20.89
CA PRO A 155 -17.39 -4.04 21.22
C PRO A 155 -16.24 -3.20 21.78
N ALA A 156 -15.64 -3.65 22.89
CA ALA A 156 -14.45 -3.03 23.46
C ALA A 156 -13.23 -3.37 22.58
N LEU A 157 -12.68 -2.36 21.94
CA LEU A 157 -11.54 -2.48 21.03
C LEU A 157 -10.56 -1.34 21.35
N ASP A 158 -9.42 -1.68 21.91
CA ASP A 158 -8.43 -0.68 22.30
C ASP A 158 -7.38 -0.46 21.21
N HIS A 159 -6.98 -1.51 20.53
CA HIS A 159 -5.93 -1.46 19.53
C HIS A 159 -6.26 -2.25 18.25
N ALA A 160 -5.39 -2.12 17.25
CA ALA A 160 -5.56 -2.75 15.94
C ALA A 160 -5.67 -4.28 15.99
N GLY A 161 -5.03 -4.92 16.98
CA GLY A 161 -5.09 -6.36 17.21
C GLY A 161 -6.50 -6.82 17.56
N ASP A 162 -7.17 -6.13 18.50
CA ASP A 162 -8.54 -6.43 18.93
C ASP A 162 -9.51 -6.31 17.76
N LEU A 163 -9.37 -5.22 16.99
CA LEU A 163 -10.19 -4.99 15.80
C LEU A 163 -10.00 -6.11 14.76
N ALA A 164 -8.76 -6.53 14.49
CA ALA A 164 -8.48 -7.61 13.57
C ALA A 164 -9.09 -8.94 14.04
N GLN A 165 -8.89 -9.27 15.32
CA GLN A 165 -9.45 -10.48 15.94
C GLN A 165 -10.98 -10.48 15.89
N ALA A 166 -11.62 -9.38 16.28
CA ALA A 166 -13.08 -9.24 16.26
C ALA A 166 -13.65 -9.38 14.84
N MET A 167 -12.96 -8.86 13.82
CA MET A 167 -13.35 -9.03 12.41
C MET A 167 -13.02 -10.42 11.85
N GLY A 168 -12.30 -11.28 12.58
CA GLY A 168 -11.83 -12.58 12.12
C GLY A 168 -10.84 -12.47 10.95
N VAL A 169 -9.96 -11.44 10.99
CA VAL A 169 -8.89 -11.21 9.99
C VAL A 169 -7.54 -11.11 10.67
N GLY A 170 -6.46 -11.39 9.95
CA GLY A 170 -5.12 -11.15 10.47
C GLY A 170 -4.77 -9.66 10.48
N LEU A 171 -3.87 -9.24 11.39
CA LEU A 171 -3.40 -7.84 11.46
C LEU A 171 -2.77 -7.38 10.13
N GLY A 172 -2.10 -8.29 9.40
CA GLY A 172 -1.57 -8.03 8.07
C GLY A 172 -2.65 -7.74 7.03
N GLU A 173 -3.79 -8.42 7.10
CA GLU A 173 -4.95 -8.17 6.24
C GLU A 173 -5.61 -6.83 6.59
N LEU A 174 -5.81 -6.55 7.87
CA LEU A 174 -6.35 -5.26 8.33
C LEU A 174 -5.47 -4.10 7.83
N ARG A 175 -4.14 -4.24 7.96
CA ARG A 175 -3.18 -3.27 7.42
C ARG A 175 -3.32 -3.11 5.91
N PHE A 176 -3.43 -4.20 5.16
CA PHE A 176 -3.57 -4.18 3.70
C PHE A 176 -4.84 -3.45 3.27
N LEU A 177 -5.98 -3.70 3.93
CA LEU A 177 -7.26 -3.07 3.64
C LEU A 177 -7.32 -1.59 4.03
N ALA A 178 -6.65 -1.22 5.13
CA ALA A 178 -6.59 0.16 5.62
C ALA A 178 -5.48 1.00 4.98
N TRP A 179 -4.57 0.39 4.20
CA TRP A 179 -3.40 1.08 3.67
C TRP A 179 -3.77 2.16 2.66
N HIS A 180 -3.30 3.38 2.89
CA HIS A 180 -3.41 4.48 1.94
C HIS A 180 -2.10 4.66 1.16
N ARG A 181 -2.21 4.80 -0.15
CA ARG A 181 -1.11 5.13 -1.07
C ARG A 181 -1.60 6.15 -2.08
N GLU A 182 -0.77 7.12 -2.41
CA GLU A 182 -1.04 8.06 -3.50
C GLU A 182 -1.06 7.35 -4.85
N VAL A 183 -0.16 6.38 -5.04
CA VAL A 183 -0.10 5.53 -6.23
C VAL A 183 -0.08 4.06 -5.80
N SER A 184 -0.98 3.26 -6.35
CA SER A 184 -1.08 1.83 -6.05
C SER A 184 -1.33 1.01 -7.31
N SER A 185 -0.81 -0.21 -7.36
CA SER A 185 -1.18 -1.20 -8.38
C SER A 185 -2.42 -2.02 -8.01
N VAL A 186 -2.94 -1.83 -6.78
CA VAL A 186 -4.10 -2.57 -6.27
C VAL A 186 -5.19 -1.59 -5.87
N SER A 187 -6.44 -1.86 -6.28
CA SER A 187 -7.63 -1.17 -5.81
C SER A 187 -8.49 -2.09 -4.95
N HIS A 188 -9.03 -1.57 -3.85
CA HIS A 188 -10.01 -2.25 -3.02
C HIS A 188 -11.46 -2.01 -3.46
N TYR A 189 -11.65 -1.21 -4.52
CA TYR A 189 -12.95 -0.85 -5.06
C TYR A 189 -13.01 -1.15 -6.56
N GLN A 190 -14.17 -1.64 -6.99
CA GLN A 190 -14.55 -1.71 -8.39
C GLN A 190 -15.35 -0.45 -8.72
N ARG A 191 -14.91 0.32 -9.70
CA ARG A 191 -15.53 1.56 -10.12
C ARG A 191 -16.27 1.36 -11.42
N PHE A 192 -17.47 1.94 -11.50
CA PHE A 192 -18.26 1.99 -12.72
C PHE A 192 -19.20 3.20 -12.69
N THR A 193 -19.65 3.61 -13.84
CA THR A 193 -20.60 4.71 -13.99
C THR A 193 -22.00 4.20 -14.29
N MET A 194 -22.99 4.91 -13.79
CA MET A 194 -24.40 4.68 -14.09
C MET A 194 -25.04 5.98 -14.56
N PRO A 195 -25.86 5.96 -15.64
CA PRO A 195 -26.56 7.16 -16.09
C PRO A 195 -27.57 7.63 -15.04
N LYS A 196 -27.63 8.95 -14.80
CA LYS A 196 -28.67 9.58 -13.96
C LYS A 196 -29.93 9.85 -14.80
N LYS A 197 -31.10 9.74 -14.18
CA LYS A 197 -32.37 10.10 -14.83
C LYS A 197 -32.45 11.58 -15.27
N SER A 198 -31.73 12.45 -14.56
CA SER A 198 -31.65 13.89 -14.84
C SER A 198 -30.54 14.28 -15.81
N GLY A 199 -29.91 13.32 -16.46
CA GLY A 199 -28.70 13.51 -17.27
C GLY A 199 -27.41 13.48 -16.45
N GLY A 200 -26.28 13.18 -17.13
CA GLY A 200 -24.98 12.98 -16.51
C GLY A 200 -24.79 11.58 -15.92
N GLU A 201 -23.65 11.38 -15.27
CA GLU A 201 -23.23 10.08 -14.76
C GLU A 201 -23.13 10.08 -13.23
N ARG A 202 -23.38 8.91 -12.64
CA ARG A 202 -23.17 8.63 -11.24
C ARG A 202 -21.98 7.66 -11.12
N HIS A 203 -20.92 8.10 -10.47
CA HIS A 203 -19.76 7.25 -10.20
C HIS A 203 -20.04 6.38 -8.99
N ILE A 204 -20.00 5.07 -9.18
CA ILE A 204 -20.18 4.08 -8.11
C ILE A 204 -18.83 3.44 -7.81
N SER A 205 -18.47 3.41 -6.54
CA SER A 205 -17.31 2.71 -6.00
C SER A 205 -17.79 1.57 -5.10
N ALA A 206 -17.89 0.38 -5.67
CA ALA A 206 -18.29 -0.80 -4.93
C ALA A 206 -17.08 -1.48 -4.28
N PRO A 207 -17.08 -1.72 -2.95
CA PRO A 207 -15.97 -2.40 -2.29
C PRO A 207 -15.83 -3.84 -2.76
N MET A 208 -14.60 -4.27 -3.02
CA MET A 208 -14.29 -5.66 -3.36
C MET A 208 -14.58 -6.58 -2.17
N PRO A 209 -14.79 -7.89 -2.38
CA PRO A 209 -15.32 -8.79 -1.35
C PRO A 209 -14.59 -8.76 0.00
N ARG A 210 -13.25 -8.63 0.00
CA ARG A 210 -12.46 -8.56 1.24
C ARG A 210 -12.77 -7.30 2.04
N LEU A 211 -12.73 -6.13 1.40
CA LEU A 211 -13.09 -4.87 2.06
C LEU A 211 -14.57 -4.85 2.42
N LYS A 212 -15.45 -5.36 1.55
CA LYS A 212 -16.91 -5.44 1.79
C LYS A 212 -17.23 -6.27 3.03
N ARG A 213 -16.48 -7.38 3.26
CA ARG A 213 -16.59 -8.17 4.49
C ARG A 213 -16.29 -7.35 5.74
N ALA A 214 -15.17 -6.62 5.75
CA ALA A 214 -14.81 -5.74 6.87
C ALA A 214 -15.85 -4.64 7.09
N GLN A 215 -16.36 -4.02 6.01
CA GLN A 215 -17.39 -2.99 6.10
C GLN A 215 -18.73 -3.52 6.61
N TYR A 216 -19.15 -4.74 6.26
CA TYR A 216 -20.34 -5.35 6.87
C TYR A 216 -20.14 -5.62 8.35
N TRP A 217 -18.96 -6.06 8.75
CA TRP A 217 -18.67 -6.23 10.18
C TRP A 217 -18.81 -4.89 10.94
N VAL A 218 -18.24 -3.81 10.41
CA VAL A 218 -18.36 -2.45 10.97
C VAL A 218 -19.82 -2.01 11.03
N LEU A 219 -20.56 -2.23 9.94
CA LEU A 219 -21.97 -1.85 9.87
C LEU A 219 -22.79 -2.55 10.95
N ASP A 220 -22.68 -3.86 11.05
CA ASP A 220 -23.60 -4.65 11.88
C ASP A 220 -23.19 -4.67 13.37
N ASN A 221 -21.89 -4.60 13.69
CA ASN A 221 -21.41 -4.65 15.07
C ASN A 221 -21.23 -3.28 15.72
N ILE A 222 -21.09 -2.21 14.94
CA ILE A 222 -20.87 -0.85 15.47
C ILE A 222 -21.98 0.10 15.03
N LEU A 223 -22.10 0.37 13.73
CA LEU A 223 -22.90 1.47 13.23
C LEU A 223 -24.41 1.23 13.40
N ALA A 224 -24.91 0.01 13.11
CA ALA A 224 -26.32 -0.33 13.18
C ALA A 224 -26.88 -0.34 14.60
N LYS A 225 -26.03 -0.41 15.63
CA LYS A 225 -26.44 -0.33 17.05
C LYS A 225 -26.75 1.09 17.49
N MET A 226 -26.32 2.09 16.72
CA MET A 226 -26.42 3.49 17.10
C MET A 226 -27.77 4.08 16.72
N PRO A 227 -28.44 4.81 17.61
CA PRO A 227 -29.69 5.48 17.30
C PRO A 227 -29.45 6.61 16.30
N VAL A 228 -30.35 6.76 15.33
CA VAL A 228 -30.40 7.87 14.40
C VAL A 228 -31.58 8.80 14.73
N HIS A 229 -31.59 10.00 14.17
CA HIS A 229 -32.71 10.92 14.36
C HIS A 229 -33.99 10.36 13.73
N GLU A 230 -35.14 10.64 14.36
CA GLU A 230 -36.46 10.15 13.92
C GLU A 230 -36.83 10.60 12.51
N ALA A 231 -36.40 11.78 12.09
CA ALA A 231 -36.63 12.30 10.75
C ALA A 231 -35.86 11.54 9.63
N ALA A 232 -34.84 10.73 9.97
CA ALA A 232 -34.06 10.00 8.97
C ALA A 232 -34.76 8.67 8.60
N HIS A 233 -35.28 8.58 7.39
CA HIS A 233 -35.99 7.40 6.88
C HIS A 233 -35.16 6.54 5.93
N GLY A 234 -34.14 7.11 5.28
CA GLY A 234 -33.30 6.36 4.34
C GLY A 234 -32.36 5.37 5.05
N PHE A 235 -32.25 4.15 4.49
CA PHE A 235 -31.30 3.10 4.90
C PHE A 235 -31.49 2.59 6.33
N MET A 236 -32.66 2.74 6.91
CA MET A 236 -32.97 2.29 8.28
C MET A 236 -33.88 1.08 8.24
N PRO A 237 -33.61 0.05 9.08
CA PRO A 237 -34.53 -1.04 9.26
C PRO A 237 -35.92 -0.55 9.72
N GLY A 238 -36.99 -1.12 9.17
CA GLY A 238 -38.35 -0.73 9.45
C GLY A 238 -38.82 0.61 8.88
N ARG A 239 -37.95 1.34 8.18
CA ARG A 239 -38.27 2.59 7.46
C ARG A 239 -38.17 2.42 5.97
N SER A 240 -39.00 3.18 5.23
CA SER A 240 -39.09 3.08 3.77
C SER A 240 -39.43 4.44 3.15
N ILE A 241 -39.50 4.50 1.82
CA ILE A 241 -40.00 5.66 1.09
C ILE A 241 -41.44 6.00 1.49
N LEU A 242 -42.25 5.02 1.91
CA LEU A 242 -43.63 5.24 2.39
C LEU A 242 -43.64 5.91 3.75
N THR A 243 -42.84 5.42 4.70
CA THR A 243 -42.72 6.04 6.02
C THR A 243 -42.16 7.46 5.93
N ASN A 244 -41.33 7.74 4.93
CA ASN A 244 -40.82 9.08 4.62
C ASN A 244 -41.94 9.98 4.04
N ALA A 245 -42.79 9.45 3.16
CA ALA A 245 -43.85 10.19 2.50
C ALA A 245 -45.09 10.43 3.37
N ALA A 246 -45.42 9.48 4.27
CA ALA A 246 -46.65 9.47 5.08
C ALA A 246 -46.89 10.78 5.87
N PRO A 247 -45.92 11.42 6.53
CA PRO A 247 -46.13 12.69 7.25
C PRO A 247 -46.54 13.85 6.35
N HIS A 248 -46.32 13.75 5.03
CA HIS A 248 -46.53 14.82 4.06
C HIS A 248 -47.82 14.69 3.25
N VAL A 249 -48.64 13.68 3.56
CA VAL A 249 -49.95 13.48 2.91
C VAL A 249 -50.94 14.62 3.25
N GLY A 250 -51.66 15.12 2.25
CA GLY A 250 -52.71 16.11 2.40
C GLY A 250 -52.23 17.52 2.78
N ARG A 251 -50.95 17.84 2.53
CA ARG A 251 -50.39 19.14 2.86
C ARG A 251 -50.61 20.18 1.76
N ASP A 252 -50.72 21.45 2.14
CA ASP A 252 -50.90 22.55 1.18
C ASP A 252 -49.60 22.81 0.36
N VAL A 253 -48.46 22.69 1.01
CA VAL A 253 -47.16 22.83 0.37
C VAL A 253 -46.23 21.70 0.77
N VAL A 254 -45.51 21.17 -0.23
CA VAL A 254 -44.39 20.24 -0.05
C VAL A 254 -43.14 20.83 -0.69
N VAL A 255 -42.04 20.85 0.05
CA VAL A 255 -40.76 21.39 -0.38
C VAL A 255 -39.74 20.25 -0.35
N ASN A 256 -39.15 19.95 -1.51
CA ASN A 256 -38.07 18.99 -1.63
C ASN A 256 -36.76 19.72 -1.92
N LEU A 257 -35.70 19.38 -1.20
CA LEU A 257 -34.33 19.88 -1.36
C LEU A 257 -33.37 18.71 -1.41
N ASP A 258 -32.33 18.81 -2.19
CA ASP A 258 -31.33 17.77 -2.37
C ASP A 258 -29.96 18.27 -1.89
N LEU A 259 -29.21 17.43 -1.21
CA LEU A 259 -27.84 17.74 -0.79
C LEU A 259 -26.86 17.37 -1.91
N LYS A 260 -26.07 18.35 -2.36
CA LYS A 260 -25.11 18.16 -3.44
C LYS A 260 -23.95 17.26 -2.97
N ASP A 261 -23.60 16.28 -3.80
CA ASP A 261 -22.47 15.37 -3.61
C ASP A 261 -22.39 14.79 -2.18
N PHE A 262 -23.54 14.36 -1.65
CA PHE A 262 -23.73 14.04 -0.23
C PHE A 262 -22.65 13.13 0.35
N PHE A 263 -22.40 11.94 -0.24
CA PHE A 263 -21.37 11.03 0.22
C PHE A 263 -19.95 11.59 0.00
N PRO A 264 -19.59 12.08 -1.20
CA PRO A 264 -18.26 12.62 -1.46
C PRO A 264 -17.92 13.89 -0.66
N SER A 265 -18.91 14.64 -0.14
CA SER A 265 -18.68 15.82 0.69
C SER A 265 -18.18 15.48 2.11
N ILE A 266 -18.23 14.20 2.50
CA ILE A 266 -17.87 13.75 3.84
C ILE A 266 -16.47 13.13 3.82
N GLY A 267 -15.49 13.92 4.27
CA GLY A 267 -14.09 13.50 4.35
C GLY A 267 -13.79 12.55 5.51
N MET A 268 -12.68 11.83 5.41
CA MET A 268 -12.20 10.84 6.38
C MET A 268 -12.12 11.41 7.81
N ARG A 269 -11.73 12.68 7.98
CA ARG A 269 -11.63 13.30 9.31
C ARG A 269 -12.97 13.33 10.04
N ARG A 270 -14.06 13.63 9.31
CA ARG A 270 -15.42 13.60 9.86
C ARG A 270 -15.84 12.17 10.23
N VAL A 271 -15.54 11.21 9.36
CA VAL A 271 -15.82 9.77 9.62
C VAL A 271 -15.06 9.28 10.84
N ARG A 272 -13.76 9.61 10.99
CA ARG A 272 -12.98 9.32 12.20
C ARG A 272 -13.61 9.95 13.45
N GLY A 273 -14.10 11.18 13.32
CA GLY A 273 -14.81 11.88 14.40
C GLY A 273 -16.03 11.11 14.92
N VAL A 274 -16.80 10.48 14.03
CA VAL A 274 -17.93 9.61 14.44
C VAL A 274 -17.44 8.50 15.36
N PHE A 275 -16.43 7.73 14.95
CA PHE A 275 -15.92 6.61 15.75
C PHE A 275 -15.28 7.08 17.07
N ARG A 276 -14.61 8.23 17.06
CA ARG A 276 -14.09 8.85 18.31
C ARG A 276 -15.22 9.21 19.30
N GLN A 277 -16.32 9.79 18.81
CA GLN A 277 -17.48 10.12 19.63
C GLN A 277 -18.16 8.89 20.21
N LEU A 278 -18.04 7.73 19.57
CA LEU A 278 -18.55 6.47 20.09
C LEU A 278 -17.71 5.89 21.24
N GLY A 279 -16.49 6.41 21.47
CA GLY A 279 -15.59 5.99 22.54
C GLY A 279 -14.34 5.25 22.05
N TYR A 280 -14.18 5.00 20.76
CA TYR A 280 -13.00 4.29 20.26
C TYR A 280 -11.73 5.12 20.35
N SER A 281 -10.59 4.46 20.59
CA SER A 281 -9.25 5.06 20.57
C SER A 281 -8.96 5.76 19.23
N SER A 282 -7.99 6.67 19.20
CA SER A 282 -7.60 7.30 17.93
C SER A 282 -7.09 6.27 16.92
N GLN A 283 -6.43 5.22 17.38
CA GLN A 283 -5.94 4.12 16.54
C GLN A 283 -7.11 3.40 15.85
N VAL A 284 -8.05 2.88 16.63
CA VAL A 284 -9.19 2.11 16.11
C VAL A 284 -10.09 3.00 15.25
N ALA A 285 -10.37 4.24 15.69
CA ALA A 285 -11.18 5.18 14.93
C ALA A 285 -10.56 5.54 13.57
N SER A 286 -9.22 5.68 13.50
CA SER A 286 -8.52 5.92 12.23
C SER A 286 -8.61 4.72 11.29
N LEU A 287 -8.44 3.50 11.82
CA LEU A 287 -8.56 2.27 11.02
C LEU A 287 -9.98 2.06 10.50
N LEU A 288 -10.99 2.24 11.35
CA LEU A 288 -12.39 2.16 10.94
C LEU A 288 -12.73 3.20 9.86
N ALA A 289 -12.24 4.43 10.00
CA ALA A 289 -12.42 5.48 9.00
C ALA A 289 -11.74 5.13 7.67
N LEU A 290 -10.53 4.55 7.70
CA LEU A 290 -9.82 4.10 6.50
C LEU A 290 -10.54 2.97 5.78
N LEU A 291 -11.11 2.01 6.51
CA LEU A 291 -11.91 0.94 5.92
C LEU A 291 -13.20 1.45 5.28
N CYS A 292 -13.77 2.56 5.80
CA CYS A 292 -15.05 3.11 5.34
C CYS A 292 -14.92 4.22 4.28
N THR A 293 -13.71 4.69 3.99
CA THR A 293 -13.47 5.80 3.05
C THR A 293 -12.56 5.39 1.90
N GLU A 294 -12.67 6.09 0.80
CA GLU A 294 -11.85 5.92 -0.41
C GLU A 294 -11.33 7.28 -0.88
N ALA A 295 -10.09 7.34 -1.38
CA ALA A 295 -9.63 8.50 -2.14
C ALA A 295 -10.19 8.41 -3.58
N PRO A 296 -10.75 9.49 -4.14
CA PRO A 296 -11.06 9.54 -5.57
C PRO A 296 -9.80 9.19 -6.37
N THR A 297 -9.92 8.33 -7.37
CA THR A 297 -8.75 7.70 -7.98
C THR A 297 -8.89 7.68 -9.50
N ASP A 298 -7.81 8.05 -10.21
CA ASP A 298 -7.66 7.82 -11.64
C ASP A 298 -6.97 6.50 -11.91
N GLU A 299 -7.39 5.84 -12.96
CA GLU A 299 -6.75 4.66 -13.50
C GLU A 299 -5.82 5.06 -14.64
N VAL A 300 -4.51 4.78 -14.50
CA VAL A 300 -3.46 5.12 -15.46
C VAL A 300 -2.73 3.85 -15.86
N GLN A 301 -2.50 3.68 -17.16
CA GLN A 301 -1.63 2.63 -17.69
C GLN A 301 -0.25 3.20 -17.98
N LEU A 302 0.80 2.58 -17.42
CA LEU A 302 2.19 2.95 -17.65
C LEU A 302 3.02 1.67 -17.81
N ASP A 303 3.78 1.57 -18.88
CA ASP A 303 4.66 0.42 -19.19
C ASP A 303 3.95 -0.94 -19.08
N GLY A 304 2.70 -1.03 -19.62
CA GLY A 304 1.89 -2.23 -19.60
C GLY A 304 1.28 -2.59 -18.23
N SER A 305 1.58 -1.82 -17.19
CA SER A 305 1.04 -1.99 -15.84
C SER A 305 -0.04 -0.95 -15.55
N ARG A 306 -1.06 -1.39 -14.80
CA ARG A 306 -2.17 -0.53 -14.36
C ARG A 306 -1.86 0.06 -12.99
N TYR A 307 -2.04 1.36 -12.85
CA TYR A 307 -1.87 2.10 -11.61
C TYR A 307 -3.13 2.88 -11.25
N PHE A 308 -3.39 2.99 -9.97
CA PHE A 308 -4.48 3.77 -9.38
C PHE A 308 -3.85 4.97 -8.65
N VAL A 309 -4.12 6.18 -9.14
CA VAL A 309 -3.55 7.43 -8.62
C VAL A 309 -4.62 8.19 -7.85
N ALA A 310 -4.40 8.43 -6.56
CA ALA A 310 -5.32 9.17 -5.69
C ALA A 310 -5.34 10.65 -6.06
N ARG A 311 -6.55 11.24 -6.17
CA ARG A 311 -6.80 12.65 -6.54
C ARG A 311 -7.25 13.51 -5.37
N GLY A 312 -6.76 13.32 -4.18
CA GLY A 312 -7.14 14.17 -3.06
C GLY A 312 -7.50 13.41 -1.80
N GLU A 313 -8.23 14.06 -0.91
CA GLU A 313 -8.58 13.48 0.39
C GLU A 313 -9.55 12.31 0.26
N ARG A 314 -9.47 11.40 1.22
CA ARG A 314 -10.39 10.26 1.32
C ARG A 314 -11.77 10.75 1.75
N VAL A 315 -12.79 10.26 1.05
CA VAL A 315 -14.21 10.59 1.26
C VAL A 315 -15.05 9.33 1.39
N LEU A 316 -16.32 9.46 1.77
CA LEU A 316 -17.25 8.33 1.76
C LEU A 316 -17.55 7.92 0.31
N PRO A 317 -17.33 6.65 -0.05
CA PRO A 317 -17.62 6.14 -1.38
C PRO A 317 -19.14 5.96 -1.58
N GLN A 318 -19.58 6.22 -2.80
CA GLN A 318 -20.95 5.92 -3.23
C GLN A 318 -21.00 4.45 -3.68
N GLY A 319 -21.56 3.57 -2.85
CA GLY A 319 -21.66 2.13 -3.10
C GLY A 319 -21.12 1.23 -1.98
N ALA A 320 -20.50 1.80 -0.94
CA ALA A 320 -20.11 1.04 0.24
C ALA A 320 -21.27 0.82 1.20
N PRO A 321 -21.36 -0.35 1.86
CA PRO A 321 -22.46 -0.65 2.79
C PRO A 321 -22.47 0.21 4.05
N THR A 322 -21.31 0.78 4.45
CA THR A 322 -21.18 1.61 5.65
C THR A 322 -21.56 3.08 5.41
N SER A 323 -21.41 3.60 4.18
CA SER A 323 -21.62 5.01 3.88
C SER A 323 -22.99 5.53 4.30
N PRO A 324 -24.13 4.82 4.05
CA PRO A 324 -25.45 5.29 4.44
C PRO A 324 -25.61 5.48 5.95
N MET A 325 -25.13 4.54 6.75
CA MET A 325 -25.29 4.63 8.20
C MET A 325 -24.36 5.68 8.82
N ILE A 326 -23.14 5.81 8.31
CA ILE A 326 -22.21 6.88 8.73
C ILE A 326 -22.82 8.27 8.44
N THR A 327 -23.42 8.47 7.27
CA THR A 327 -24.11 9.73 6.95
C THR A 327 -25.28 10.01 7.86
N ASN A 328 -26.08 8.99 8.21
CA ASN A 328 -27.18 9.14 9.15
C ASN A 328 -26.70 9.57 10.54
N LEU A 329 -25.58 9.01 11.02
CA LEU A 329 -25.00 9.40 12.31
C LEU A 329 -24.43 10.82 12.28
N LEU A 330 -23.76 11.21 11.22
CA LEU A 330 -23.24 12.57 11.04
C LEU A 330 -24.35 13.61 10.94
N CYS A 331 -25.47 13.25 10.31
CA CYS A 331 -26.60 14.14 10.13
C CYS A 331 -27.51 14.27 11.36
N ARG A 332 -27.25 13.58 12.48
CA ARG A 332 -28.07 13.69 13.71
C ARG A 332 -28.26 15.14 14.16
N ARG A 333 -27.18 15.94 14.16
CA ARG A 333 -27.23 17.35 14.52
C ARG A 333 -27.95 18.19 13.47
N LEU A 334 -27.70 17.92 12.20
CA LEU A 334 -28.43 18.54 11.08
C LEU A 334 -29.92 18.29 11.23
N ASP A 335 -30.33 17.01 11.38
CA ASP A 335 -31.73 16.60 11.49
C ASP A 335 -32.42 17.24 12.70
N ALA A 336 -31.77 17.26 13.86
CA ALA A 336 -32.33 17.90 15.06
C ALA A 336 -32.55 19.42 14.86
N ARG A 337 -31.60 20.12 14.25
CA ARG A 337 -31.69 21.56 13.95
C ARG A 337 -32.77 21.85 12.90
N LEU A 338 -32.83 21.03 11.84
CA LEU A 338 -33.83 21.18 10.79
C LEU A 338 -35.25 20.87 11.31
N ALA A 339 -35.40 19.80 12.08
CA ALA A 339 -36.68 19.42 12.70
C ALA A 339 -37.19 20.53 13.63
N ALA A 340 -36.34 21.02 14.54
CA ALA A 340 -36.70 22.11 15.45
C ALA A 340 -37.04 23.43 14.72
N SER A 341 -36.29 23.75 13.67
CA SER A 341 -36.56 24.96 12.87
C SER A 341 -37.84 24.83 12.05
N ALA A 342 -38.09 23.65 11.46
CA ALA A 342 -39.32 23.35 10.73
C ALA A 342 -40.54 23.41 11.65
N ALA A 343 -40.49 22.77 12.83
CA ALA A 343 -41.57 22.80 13.80
C ALA A 343 -41.94 24.21 14.23
N LYS A 344 -40.97 25.09 14.50
CA LYS A 344 -41.19 26.51 14.82
C LYS A 344 -41.94 27.30 13.73
N LEU A 345 -41.84 26.85 12.48
CA LEU A 345 -42.50 27.44 11.32
C LEU A 345 -43.75 26.68 10.88
N GLY A 346 -44.24 25.70 11.67
CA GLY A 346 -45.40 24.87 11.36
C GLY A 346 -45.17 23.87 10.22
N PHE A 347 -43.91 23.56 9.90
CA PHE A 347 -43.55 22.55 8.90
C PHE A 347 -43.22 21.20 9.55
N ARG A 348 -43.55 20.12 8.89
CA ARG A 348 -43.02 18.77 9.12
C ARG A 348 -41.77 18.55 8.33
N TYR A 349 -40.83 17.82 8.91
CA TYR A 349 -39.54 17.52 8.30
C TYR A 349 -39.27 16.01 8.30
N THR A 350 -38.82 15.49 7.16
CA THR A 350 -38.23 14.14 7.04
C THR A 350 -37.03 14.19 6.10
N ARG A 351 -36.13 13.18 6.21
CA ARG A 351 -34.97 13.02 5.35
C ARG A 351 -34.84 11.59 4.82
N TYR A 352 -34.67 11.45 3.53
CA TYR A 352 -34.33 10.18 2.92
C TYR A 352 -32.97 10.30 2.20
N ALA A 353 -31.90 9.82 2.83
CA ALA A 353 -30.52 10.01 2.36
C ALA A 353 -30.14 11.49 2.20
N ASP A 354 -29.96 11.93 0.98
CA ASP A 354 -29.68 13.30 0.53
C ASP A 354 -30.93 14.16 0.30
N ASP A 355 -32.12 13.53 0.20
CA ASP A 355 -33.39 14.25 0.01
C ASP A 355 -33.95 14.75 1.35
N LEU A 356 -34.11 16.08 1.48
CA LEU A 356 -34.75 16.76 2.59
C LEU A 356 -36.16 17.15 2.17
N THR A 357 -37.18 16.71 2.92
CA THR A 357 -38.58 17.03 2.62
C THR A 357 -39.20 17.81 3.77
N PHE A 358 -39.87 18.91 3.42
CA PHE A 358 -40.63 19.74 4.35
C PHE A 358 -42.06 19.90 3.83
N SER A 359 -43.04 19.96 4.73
CA SER A 359 -44.43 20.23 4.33
C SER A 359 -45.21 20.97 5.39
N ALA A 360 -46.15 21.79 4.95
CA ALA A 360 -47.02 22.53 5.86
C ALA A 360 -48.48 22.54 5.37
N GLY A 361 -49.37 22.77 6.30
CA GLY A 361 -50.78 23.09 6.00
C GLY A 361 -50.98 24.52 5.46
N PRO A 362 -52.22 24.91 5.13
CA PRO A 362 -52.51 26.21 4.53
C PRO A 362 -52.10 27.38 5.39
N GLU A 363 -52.16 27.26 6.73
CA GLU A 363 -51.84 28.32 7.70
C GLU A 363 -50.37 28.79 7.61
N HIS A 364 -49.45 27.86 7.33
CA HIS A 364 -48.00 28.08 7.30
C HIS A 364 -47.40 28.03 5.90
N SER A 365 -48.20 27.78 4.87
CA SER A 365 -47.69 27.61 3.50
C SER A 365 -47.02 28.90 2.96
N ARG A 366 -47.31 30.08 3.51
CA ARG A 366 -46.69 31.37 3.15
C ARG A 366 -45.28 31.52 3.70
N ASP A 367 -44.90 30.82 4.78
CA ASP A 367 -43.60 30.90 5.42
C ASP A 367 -42.48 30.09 4.70
N THR A 368 -42.78 29.56 3.52
CA THR A 368 -41.82 28.77 2.71
C THR A 368 -40.49 29.48 2.47
N ALA A 369 -40.50 30.82 2.21
CA ALA A 369 -39.29 31.59 2.00
C ALA A 369 -38.42 31.69 3.27
N LYS A 370 -39.05 31.85 4.45
CA LYS A 370 -38.35 31.85 5.75
C LYS A 370 -37.76 30.49 6.04
N LEU A 371 -38.50 29.39 5.74
CA LEU A 371 -38.00 28.03 5.87
C LEU A 371 -36.76 27.81 5.00
N LEU A 372 -36.83 28.14 3.72
CA LEU A 372 -35.73 27.94 2.78
C LEU A 372 -34.46 28.70 3.22
N TRP A 373 -34.60 29.92 3.65
CA TRP A 373 -33.49 30.71 4.18
C TRP A 373 -32.84 30.04 5.38
N ARG A 374 -33.63 29.58 6.38
CA ARG A 374 -33.12 28.89 7.56
C ARG A 374 -32.46 27.56 7.24
N VAL A 375 -33.08 26.77 6.35
CA VAL A 375 -32.51 25.49 5.90
C VAL A 375 -31.15 25.71 5.25
N LYS A 376 -31.03 26.71 4.37
CA LYS A 376 -29.76 27.07 3.71
C LYS A 376 -28.66 27.40 4.74
N GLN A 377 -28.99 28.19 5.76
CA GLN A 377 -28.02 28.56 6.82
C GLN A 377 -27.62 27.35 7.65
N ILE A 378 -28.57 26.49 8.04
CA ILE A 378 -28.29 25.29 8.85
C ILE A 378 -27.41 24.32 8.04
N VAL A 379 -27.78 24.01 6.80
CA VAL A 379 -27.04 23.09 5.93
C VAL A 379 -25.60 23.57 5.72
N ALA A 380 -25.42 24.87 5.41
CA ALA A 380 -24.09 25.46 5.24
C ALA A 380 -23.24 25.36 6.52
N SER A 381 -23.84 25.64 7.70
CA SER A 381 -23.13 25.55 8.99
C SER A 381 -22.76 24.12 9.41
N GLU A 382 -23.40 23.08 8.82
CA GLU A 382 -23.02 21.67 8.98
C GLU A 382 -21.98 21.23 7.92
N GLY A 383 -21.46 22.15 7.08
CA GLY A 383 -20.48 21.87 6.05
C GLY A 383 -21.04 21.05 4.89
N LEU A 384 -22.34 21.21 4.60
CA LEU A 384 -23.04 20.61 3.47
C LEU A 384 -23.55 21.69 2.51
N THR A 385 -23.88 21.31 1.29
CA THR A 385 -24.35 22.25 0.26
C THR A 385 -25.66 21.75 -0.35
N LEU A 386 -26.65 22.64 -0.48
CA LEU A 386 -27.87 22.32 -1.22
C LEU A 386 -27.58 22.31 -2.74
N HIS A 387 -28.23 21.39 -3.46
CA HIS A 387 -28.14 21.38 -4.92
C HIS A 387 -28.98 22.55 -5.49
N PRO A 388 -28.38 23.47 -6.26
CA PRO A 388 -29.08 24.69 -6.68
C PRO A 388 -30.31 24.43 -7.55
N ASP A 389 -30.22 23.43 -8.45
CA ASP A 389 -31.25 23.19 -9.49
C ASP A 389 -32.31 22.16 -9.09
N LYS A 390 -32.18 21.52 -7.90
CA LYS A 390 -33.10 20.48 -7.44
C LYS A 390 -34.02 20.92 -6.32
N GLN A 391 -34.19 22.22 -6.15
CA GLN A 391 -35.19 22.75 -5.23
C GLN A 391 -36.58 22.70 -5.88
N GLN A 392 -37.52 22.04 -5.23
CA GLN A 392 -38.90 21.95 -5.70
C GLN A 392 -39.85 22.41 -4.59
N VAL A 393 -40.76 23.34 -4.97
CA VAL A 393 -41.86 23.78 -4.10
C VAL A 393 -43.17 23.41 -4.82
N MET A 394 -43.88 22.45 -4.27
CA MET A 394 -45.10 21.87 -4.84
C MET A 394 -46.30 22.28 -3.99
N ARG A 395 -47.23 23.01 -4.60
CA ARG A 395 -48.51 23.41 -4.00
C ARG A 395 -49.59 22.39 -4.27
N ARG A 396 -50.66 22.37 -3.48
CA ARG A 396 -51.75 21.39 -3.54
C ARG A 396 -52.43 21.26 -4.92
N HIS A 397 -52.49 22.34 -5.70
CA HIS A 397 -53.07 22.31 -7.06
C HIS A 397 -52.18 21.58 -8.07
N ARG A 398 -50.96 21.26 -7.75
CA ARG A 398 -50.04 20.44 -8.55
C ARG A 398 -49.81 19.09 -7.89
N GLN A 399 -49.29 18.14 -8.66
CA GLN A 399 -48.89 16.88 -8.11
C GLN A 399 -47.74 17.08 -7.11
N GLN A 400 -47.97 16.62 -5.89
CA GLN A 400 -46.98 16.61 -4.83
C GLN A 400 -46.38 15.21 -4.68
N HIS A 401 -45.08 15.08 -4.65
CA HIS A 401 -44.42 13.81 -4.50
C HIS A 401 -43.27 13.88 -3.50
N VAL A 402 -43.03 12.80 -2.76
CA VAL A 402 -41.95 12.63 -1.82
C VAL A 402 -41.28 11.28 -2.10
N THR A 403 -39.98 11.27 -2.41
CA THR A 403 -39.23 10.06 -2.77
C THR A 403 -39.93 9.18 -3.82
N GLY A 404 -40.64 9.81 -4.78
CA GLY A 404 -41.35 9.12 -5.87
C GLY A 404 -42.77 8.65 -5.53
N ILE A 405 -43.26 8.90 -4.32
CA ILE A 405 -44.62 8.60 -3.88
C ILE A 405 -45.45 9.89 -3.95
N VAL A 406 -46.62 9.84 -4.56
CA VAL A 406 -47.60 10.94 -4.62
C VAL A 406 -48.29 11.06 -3.26
N VAL A 407 -48.39 12.31 -2.72
CA VAL A 407 -48.86 12.61 -1.36
C VAL A 407 -50.03 13.61 -1.31
N ASN A 408 -50.68 13.94 -2.40
CA ASN A 408 -51.75 14.95 -2.45
C ASN A 408 -52.90 14.61 -1.48
N ASP A 409 -53.53 13.47 -1.62
CA ASP A 409 -54.68 13.06 -0.80
C ASP A 409 -54.40 11.76 -0.01
N LYS A 410 -53.65 10.84 -0.63
CA LYS A 410 -53.21 9.58 -0.03
C LYS A 410 -51.88 9.18 -0.67
N LEU A 411 -51.18 8.21 -0.03
CA LEU A 411 -50.02 7.59 -0.63
C LEU A 411 -50.43 6.89 -1.93
N SER A 412 -49.81 7.27 -3.04
CA SER A 412 -50.14 6.67 -4.34
C SER A 412 -48.96 6.77 -5.31
N VAL A 413 -49.06 6.04 -6.42
CA VAL A 413 -48.07 6.10 -7.50
C VAL A 413 -48.49 7.10 -8.55
N ASP A 414 -47.54 7.62 -9.31
CA ASP A 414 -47.78 8.56 -10.41
C ASP A 414 -48.74 7.98 -11.44
N ARG A 415 -49.75 8.76 -11.83
CA ARG A 415 -50.83 8.34 -12.75
C ARG A 415 -50.31 8.07 -14.16
N ASP A 416 -49.41 8.87 -14.65
CA ASP A 416 -48.90 8.72 -16.03
C ASP A 416 -47.98 7.52 -16.14
N THR A 417 -47.14 7.27 -15.13
CA THR A 417 -46.32 6.07 -15.06
C THR A 417 -47.16 4.82 -14.92
N LEU A 418 -48.23 4.86 -14.11
CA LEU A 418 -49.18 3.75 -14.01
C LEU A 418 -49.95 3.48 -15.32
N ARG A 419 -50.31 4.54 -16.09
CA ARG A 419 -50.91 4.38 -17.39
C ARG A 419 -49.97 3.69 -18.37
N ARG A 420 -48.72 4.13 -18.43
CA ARG A 420 -47.69 3.49 -19.27
C ARG A 420 -47.45 2.03 -18.86
N PHE A 421 -47.37 1.76 -17.54
CA PHE A 421 -47.23 0.41 -17.02
C PHE A 421 -48.37 -0.51 -17.51
N ARG A 422 -49.62 -0.07 -17.40
CA ARG A 422 -50.78 -0.83 -17.90
C ARG A 422 -50.70 -1.11 -19.38
N ALA A 423 -50.29 -0.14 -20.17
CA ALA A 423 -50.15 -0.28 -21.64
C ALA A 423 -49.09 -1.33 -21.98
N VAL A 424 -47.88 -1.26 -21.36
CA VAL A 424 -46.79 -2.23 -21.62
C VAL A 424 -47.16 -3.63 -21.12
N LEU A 425 -47.81 -3.75 -19.96
CA LEU A 425 -48.30 -5.03 -19.46
C LEU A 425 -49.31 -5.66 -20.44
N HIS A 426 -50.27 -4.89 -20.93
CA HIS A 426 -51.25 -5.36 -21.91
C HIS A 426 -50.60 -5.77 -23.25
N GLN A 427 -49.65 -5.02 -23.75
CA GLN A 427 -48.88 -5.39 -24.95
C GLN A 427 -48.10 -6.69 -24.73
N ALA A 428 -47.44 -6.85 -23.58
CA ALA A 428 -46.70 -8.05 -23.27
C ALA A 428 -47.61 -9.30 -23.15
N GLU A 429 -48.84 -9.14 -22.69
CA GLU A 429 -49.85 -10.21 -22.62
C GLU A 429 -50.33 -10.64 -24.00
N ARG A 430 -50.56 -9.67 -24.94
CA ARG A 430 -51.08 -9.94 -26.29
C ARG A 430 -50.02 -10.43 -27.26
N HIS A 431 -48.86 -9.81 -27.25
CA HIS A 431 -47.83 -10.00 -28.29
C HIS A 431 -46.54 -10.64 -27.75
N GLY A 432 -46.49 -10.93 -26.45
CA GLY A 432 -45.28 -11.41 -25.79
C GLY A 432 -44.34 -10.27 -25.38
N PRO A 433 -43.33 -10.56 -24.56
CA PRO A 433 -42.41 -9.55 -24.01
C PRO A 433 -41.30 -9.14 -24.98
N GLN A 434 -41.15 -9.83 -26.13
CA GLN A 434 -40.05 -9.60 -27.08
C GLN A 434 -40.17 -8.23 -27.74
N GLY A 435 -39.05 -7.50 -27.81
CA GLY A 435 -39.00 -6.16 -28.41
C GLY A 435 -39.59 -5.03 -27.56
N LEU A 436 -40.24 -5.35 -26.43
CA LEU A 436 -40.75 -4.35 -25.49
C LEU A 436 -39.65 -3.91 -24.54
N GLN A 437 -39.79 -2.69 -24.02
CA GLN A 437 -38.92 -2.15 -22.97
C GLN A 437 -39.75 -1.44 -21.89
N TRP A 438 -39.30 -1.56 -20.65
CA TRP A 438 -39.84 -0.78 -19.55
C TRP A 438 -38.73 0.07 -18.92
N ASN A 439 -38.83 1.41 -19.04
CA ASN A 439 -37.82 2.37 -18.59
C ASN A 439 -36.40 2.04 -19.08
N GLY A 440 -36.23 1.60 -20.33
CA GLY A 440 -34.97 1.24 -20.95
C GLY A 440 -34.45 -0.16 -20.56
N ASN A 441 -35.20 -0.93 -19.78
CA ASN A 441 -34.84 -2.30 -19.42
C ASN A 441 -35.42 -3.30 -20.43
N SER A 442 -34.57 -4.14 -21.01
CA SER A 442 -34.96 -5.20 -21.95
C SER A 442 -35.54 -6.45 -21.27
N ASP A 443 -35.24 -6.66 -19.97
CA ASP A 443 -35.95 -7.64 -19.13
C ASP A 443 -37.30 -7.04 -18.70
N VAL A 444 -38.27 -7.10 -19.61
CA VAL A 444 -39.58 -6.49 -19.42
C VAL A 444 -40.36 -7.17 -18.30
N ILE A 445 -40.32 -8.50 -18.19
CA ILE A 445 -41.08 -9.24 -17.18
C ILE A 445 -40.53 -8.92 -15.79
N GLY A 446 -39.21 -8.98 -15.59
CA GLY A 446 -38.57 -8.60 -14.31
C GLY A 446 -38.84 -7.15 -13.94
N ALA A 447 -38.80 -6.24 -14.91
CA ALA A 447 -39.06 -4.82 -14.68
C ALA A 447 -40.56 -4.52 -14.37
N LEU A 448 -41.51 -5.17 -15.03
CA LEU A 448 -42.93 -5.10 -14.71
C LEU A 448 -43.25 -5.69 -13.34
N ARG A 449 -42.61 -6.79 -12.98
CA ARG A 449 -42.72 -7.40 -11.63
C ARG A 449 -42.22 -6.42 -10.55
N GLY A 450 -41.06 -5.78 -10.80
CA GLY A 450 -40.51 -4.75 -9.91
C GLY A 450 -41.46 -3.59 -9.70
N TYR A 451 -42.08 -3.09 -10.78
CA TYR A 451 -43.04 -1.97 -10.70
C TYR A 451 -44.37 -2.37 -10.07
N ALA A 452 -44.91 -3.57 -10.32
CA ALA A 452 -46.09 -4.09 -9.65
C ALA A 452 -45.89 -4.18 -8.11
N ASN A 453 -44.69 -4.65 -7.66
CA ASN A 453 -44.32 -4.63 -6.25
C ASN A 453 -44.21 -3.20 -5.67
N PHE A 454 -43.72 -2.24 -6.48
CA PHE A 454 -43.69 -0.82 -6.09
C PHE A 454 -45.11 -0.25 -5.88
N ILE A 455 -46.06 -0.61 -6.75
CA ILE A 455 -47.50 -0.25 -6.54
C ILE A 455 -48.01 -0.88 -5.26
N ALA A 456 -47.66 -2.16 -5.00
CA ALA A 456 -48.11 -2.89 -3.80
C ALA A 456 -47.61 -2.25 -2.52
N MET A 457 -46.45 -1.64 -2.51
CA MET A 457 -45.96 -0.89 -1.34
C MET A 457 -46.90 0.27 -1.00
N ALA A 458 -47.45 1.00 -1.99
CA ALA A 458 -48.28 2.17 -1.75
C ALA A 458 -49.79 1.78 -1.56
N ASP A 459 -50.26 0.78 -2.30
CA ASP A 459 -51.64 0.34 -2.28
C ASP A 459 -51.70 -1.16 -2.67
N ALA A 460 -51.68 -2.03 -1.69
CA ALA A 460 -51.64 -3.49 -1.87
C ALA A 460 -52.90 -4.01 -2.61
N ALA A 461 -54.08 -3.50 -2.27
CA ALA A 461 -55.34 -3.92 -2.91
C ALA A 461 -55.35 -3.58 -4.40
N ARG A 462 -54.87 -2.41 -4.75
CA ARG A 462 -54.77 -1.97 -6.16
C ARG A 462 -53.72 -2.75 -6.95
N ALA A 463 -52.67 -3.22 -6.28
CA ALA A 463 -51.56 -3.91 -6.95
C ALA A 463 -51.87 -5.38 -7.22
N GLU A 464 -52.70 -6.04 -6.44
CA GLU A 464 -52.92 -7.49 -6.49
C GLU A 464 -53.33 -7.96 -7.91
N PRO A 465 -54.27 -7.31 -8.64
CA PRO A 465 -54.57 -7.69 -10.01
C PRO A 465 -53.38 -7.61 -10.94
N TYR A 466 -52.49 -6.62 -10.76
CA TYR A 466 -51.30 -6.48 -11.58
C TYR A 466 -50.23 -7.54 -11.26
N LEU A 467 -50.08 -7.89 -9.97
CA LEU A 467 -49.15 -8.94 -9.56
C LEU A 467 -49.57 -10.31 -10.11
N GLN A 468 -50.90 -10.61 -10.12
CA GLN A 468 -51.42 -11.84 -10.72
C GLN A 468 -51.14 -11.89 -12.21
N ARG A 469 -51.42 -10.81 -12.94
CA ARG A 469 -51.19 -10.73 -14.37
C ARG A 469 -49.70 -10.88 -14.72
N VAL A 470 -48.82 -10.23 -14.00
CA VAL A 470 -47.35 -10.36 -14.19
C VAL A 470 -46.88 -11.76 -13.85
N ARG A 471 -47.41 -12.42 -12.82
CA ARG A 471 -47.10 -13.82 -12.51
C ARG A 471 -47.54 -14.76 -13.64
N ALA A 472 -48.76 -14.58 -14.16
CA ALA A 472 -49.26 -15.37 -15.30
C ALA A 472 -48.37 -15.17 -16.56
N LEU A 473 -47.99 -13.91 -16.86
CA LEU A 473 -47.07 -13.60 -17.96
C LEU A 473 -45.69 -14.27 -17.76
N ALA A 474 -45.16 -14.22 -16.57
CA ALA A 474 -43.90 -14.89 -16.22
C ALA A 474 -43.96 -16.41 -16.39
N ALA A 475 -45.06 -17.03 -15.91
CA ALA A 475 -45.27 -18.48 -16.06
C ALA A 475 -45.35 -18.90 -17.54
N LYS A 476 -45.92 -18.04 -18.41
CA LYS A 476 -46.06 -18.29 -19.85
C LYS A 476 -44.73 -18.15 -20.61
N HIS A 477 -43.85 -17.24 -20.21
CA HIS A 477 -42.65 -16.87 -20.96
C HIS A 477 -41.30 -17.16 -20.28
N GLU A 478 -41.27 -17.38 -18.95
CA GLU A 478 -40.07 -17.75 -18.19
C GLU A 478 -39.99 -19.27 -17.95
N GLY A 479 -40.76 -20.11 -18.64
CA GLY A 479 -40.86 -21.56 -18.47
C GLY A 479 -39.60 -22.39 -18.78
N GLY A 480 -38.46 -21.74 -18.92
CA GLY A 480 -37.13 -22.32 -18.92
C GLY A 480 -36.27 -21.65 -17.87
N ALA A 481 -36.21 -22.21 -16.67
CA ALA A 481 -35.21 -21.79 -15.70
C ALA A 481 -33.84 -21.81 -16.39
N LYS A 482 -33.20 -20.65 -16.55
CA LYS A 482 -31.79 -20.61 -16.98
C LYS A 482 -31.02 -21.50 -16.01
N PRO A 483 -30.39 -22.59 -16.48
CA PRO A 483 -29.61 -23.43 -15.57
C PRO A 483 -28.56 -22.53 -14.91
N ALA A 484 -28.56 -22.52 -13.58
CA ALA A 484 -27.57 -21.80 -12.81
C ALA A 484 -26.19 -22.28 -13.27
N THR A 485 -25.43 -21.41 -13.91
CA THR A 485 -24.07 -21.76 -14.33
C THR A 485 -23.28 -22.20 -13.11
N ALA A 486 -22.40 -23.19 -13.23
CA ALA A 486 -21.59 -23.73 -12.13
C ALA A 486 -20.83 -22.65 -11.34
N ALA A 487 -20.60 -21.48 -11.96
CA ALA A 487 -20.04 -20.30 -11.31
C ALA A 487 -21.04 -19.57 -10.38
N SER A 488 -22.38 -19.63 -10.66
CA SER A 488 -23.39 -19.02 -9.80
C SER A 488 -23.71 -19.86 -8.57
N GLN A 489 -23.50 -21.19 -8.62
CA GLN A 489 -23.71 -22.09 -7.49
C GLN A 489 -22.66 -21.97 -6.39
N ARG A 490 -21.48 -21.35 -6.66
CA ARG A 490 -20.38 -21.15 -5.70
C ARG A 490 -20.42 -19.80 -4.98
N LYS A 491 -21.30 -18.88 -5.33
CA LYS A 491 -21.41 -17.58 -4.67
C LYS A 491 -22.51 -17.66 -3.62
N LEU A 492 -22.15 -17.46 -2.35
CA LEU A 492 -23.10 -17.21 -1.28
C LEU A 492 -24.07 -16.11 -1.65
N GLY A 493 -25.37 -16.27 -1.35
CA GLY A 493 -26.33 -15.19 -1.48
C GLY A 493 -25.88 -13.95 -0.67
N ALA A 494 -26.22 -12.75 -1.13
CA ALA A 494 -25.79 -11.50 -0.49
C ALA A 494 -26.12 -11.44 1.01
N GLY A 495 -27.26 -12.00 1.41
CA GLY A 495 -27.69 -12.07 2.81
C GLY A 495 -26.81 -12.98 3.66
N GLU A 496 -26.43 -14.15 3.15
CA GLU A 496 -25.56 -15.08 3.85
C GLU A 496 -24.13 -14.57 3.95
N PHE A 497 -23.60 -13.96 2.86
CA PHE A 497 -22.31 -13.29 2.88
C PHE A 497 -22.26 -12.21 3.98
N ARG A 498 -23.32 -11.40 4.13
CA ARG A 498 -23.41 -10.39 5.19
C ARG A 498 -23.42 -11.00 6.57
N LYS A 499 -24.22 -12.06 6.81
CA LYS A 499 -24.31 -12.74 8.12
C LYS A 499 -22.95 -13.30 8.54
N GLN A 500 -22.24 -13.99 7.65
CA GLN A 500 -20.91 -14.52 7.95
C GLN A 500 -19.88 -13.42 8.18
N SER A 501 -19.94 -12.36 7.38
CA SER A 501 -19.09 -11.19 7.56
C SER A 501 -19.30 -10.51 8.91
N ALA A 502 -20.55 -10.33 9.33
CA ALA A 502 -20.91 -9.75 10.62
C ALA A 502 -20.43 -10.62 11.79
N ALA A 503 -20.47 -11.95 11.64
CA ALA A 503 -19.96 -12.90 12.62
C ALA A 503 -18.42 -13.03 12.63
N GLY A 504 -17.68 -12.28 11.80
CA GLY A 504 -16.24 -12.41 11.67
C GLY A 504 -15.78 -13.72 11.03
N LYS A 505 -16.70 -14.51 10.44
CA LYS A 505 -16.39 -15.80 9.82
C LYS A 505 -15.99 -15.64 8.35
N ALA A 506 -15.10 -16.51 7.86
CA ALA A 506 -14.77 -16.56 6.44
C ALA A 506 -16.02 -16.94 5.62
N PRO A 507 -16.33 -16.24 4.51
CA PRO A 507 -17.54 -16.50 3.72
C PRO A 507 -17.59 -17.89 3.09
N TRP A 508 -16.45 -18.51 2.79
CA TRP A 508 -16.31 -19.88 2.26
C TRP A 508 -14.96 -20.50 2.62
N PRO A 509 -14.78 -21.83 2.57
CA PRO A 509 -13.57 -22.51 3.04
C PRO A 509 -12.27 -22.09 2.35
N ALA A 510 -12.34 -21.77 1.07
CA ALA A 510 -11.20 -21.29 0.27
C ALA A 510 -11.06 -19.76 0.29
N TRP A 511 -11.46 -19.10 1.39
CA TRP A 511 -11.27 -17.67 1.54
C TRP A 511 -9.79 -17.33 1.57
N TRP A 512 -9.46 -16.15 1.05
CA TRP A 512 -8.10 -15.66 0.98
C TRP A 512 -7.39 -15.70 2.34
N GLN A 513 -6.19 -16.28 2.36
CA GLN A 513 -5.30 -16.28 3.50
C GLN A 513 -4.05 -15.46 3.17
N PRO A 514 -3.59 -14.58 4.08
CA PRO A 514 -2.37 -13.82 3.87
C PRO A 514 -1.17 -14.76 3.88
N ALA A 515 -0.30 -14.64 2.89
CA ALA A 515 1.03 -15.23 2.97
C ALA A 515 1.84 -14.50 4.06
N GLU A 516 2.58 -15.23 4.89
CA GLU A 516 3.53 -14.62 5.80
C GLU A 516 4.62 -13.92 5.00
N ALA A 517 4.93 -12.67 5.39
CA ALA A 517 6.05 -11.97 4.79
C ALA A 517 7.35 -12.70 5.18
N PRO A 518 8.25 -13.01 4.23
CA PRO A 518 9.51 -13.65 4.54
C PRO A 518 10.31 -12.80 5.53
N ALA A 519 10.99 -13.47 6.47
CA ALA A 519 11.87 -12.79 7.41
C ALA A 519 13.00 -12.07 6.64
N PRO A 520 13.46 -10.90 7.10
CA PRO A 520 14.61 -10.25 6.51
C PRO A 520 15.85 -11.15 6.54
N VAL A 521 16.55 -11.25 5.42
CA VAL A 521 17.78 -12.03 5.30
C VAL A 521 18.97 -11.06 5.36
N LEU A 522 20.04 -11.48 6.06
CA LEU A 522 21.29 -10.72 6.10
C LEU A 522 21.87 -10.61 4.68
N GLU A 523 22.25 -9.42 4.26
CA GLU A 523 22.92 -9.22 2.97
C GLU A 523 24.22 -10.04 2.94
N LYS A 524 24.37 -10.92 1.96
CA LYS A 524 25.58 -11.73 1.79
C LYS A 524 26.78 -10.82 1.53
N THR A 525 27.93 -11.19 2.08
CA THR A 525 29.19 -10.48 1.82
C THR A 525 29.61 -10.65 0.35
N ALA A 526 30.49 -9.78 -0.13
CA ALA A 526 31.01 -9.88 -1.51
C ALA A 526 31.71 -11.22 -1.77
N GLU A 527 32.36 -11.79 -0.75
CA GLU A 527 33.01 -13.09 -0.82
C GLU A 527 31.99 -14.23 -0.93
N GLN A 528 30.95 -14.23 -0.08
CA GLN A 528 29.86 -15.21 -0.16
C GLN A 528 29.11 -15.14 -1.50
N LEU A 529 28.89 -13.94 -2.06
CA LEU A 529 28.31 -13.76 -3.38
C LEU A 529 29.24 -14.27 -4.51
N ALA A 530 30.54 -14.11 -4.35
CA ALA A 530 31.54 -14.61 -5.28
C ALA A 530 31.63 -16.14 -5.25
N GLU A 531 31.60 -16.74 -4.06
CA GLU A 531 31.56 -18.19 -3.86
C GLU A 531 30.29 -18.81 -4.41
N GLU A 532 29.13 -18.18 -4.15
CA GLU A 532 27.84 -18.65 -4.67
C GLU A 532 27.81 -18.57 -6.21
N LYS A 533 28.33 -17.49 -6.80
CA LYS A 533 28.46 -17.39 -8.26
C LYS A 533 29.43 -18.42 -8.82
N LYS A 534 30.50 -18.74 -8.09
CA LYS A 534 31.45 -19.80 -8.46
C LYS A 534 30.77 -21.16 -8.40
N ALA A 535 30.08 -21.47 -7.31
CA ALA A 535 29.32 -22.71 -7.15
C ALA A 535 28.21 -22.87 -8.20
N GLN A 536 27.48 -21.79 -8.51
CA GLN A 536 26.50 -21.80 -9.61
C GLN A 536 27.12 -22.04 -10.98
N ARG A 537 28.31 -21.50 -11.25
CA ARG A 537 29.05 -21.75 -12.49
C ARG A 537 29.57 -23.17 -12.55
N GLU A 538 30.00 -23.73 -11.43
CA GLU A 538 30.45 -25.14 -11.34
C GLU A 538 29.27 -26.10 -11.49
N ALA A 539 28.12 -25.83 -10.90
CA ALA A 539 26.90 -26.61 -11.05
C ALA A 539 26.29 -26.55 -12.48
N ALA A 540 26.48 -25.40 -13.16
CA ALA A 540 26.05 -25.21 -14.54
C ALA A 540 27.05 -25.77 -15.58
N ARG A 541 28.19 -26.35 -15.15
CA ARG A 541 29.14 -26.99 -16.05
C ARG A 541 28.53 -28.31 -16.55
N PRO A 542 28.39 -28.51 -17.87
CA PRO A 542 27.85 -29.75 -18.38
C PRO A 542 28.77 -30.91 -17.96
N GLN A 543 28.21 -31.88 -17.28
CA GLN A 543 28.94 -33.13 -17.00
C GLN A 543 29.40 -33.71 -18.32
N PRO A 544 30.64 -34.19 -18.45
CA PRO A 544 31.09 -34.87 -19.65
C PRO A 544 30.18 -36.08 -19.87
N ALA A 545 29.54 -36.11 -21.02
CA ALA A 545 28.69 -37.20 -21.42
C ALA A 545 29.50 -38.53 -21.37
N VAL A 546 29.08 -39.44 -20.52
CA VAL A 546 29.57 -40.82 -20.52
C VAL A 546 29.21 -41.38 -21.89
N SER A 547 30.23 -41.68 -22.69
CA SER A 547 30.09 -42.27 -24.01
C SER A 547 29.36 -43.60 -23.92
N ALA A 548 28.12 -43.62 -24.41
CA ALA A 548 27.41 -44.90 -24.68
C ALA A 548 27.97 -45.54 -25.96
N PRO A 549 28.05 -46.86 -26.04
CA PRO A 549 28.65 -47.58 -27.17
C PRO A 549 27.80 -47.41 -28.44
N ALA A 550 28.50 -47.29 -29.55
CA ALA A 550 27.99 -47.11 -30.90
C ALA A 550 26.98 -48.19 -31.30
N ALA A 551 25.76 -47.80 -31.62
CA ALA A 551 24.81 -48.63 -32.35
C ALA A 551 24.78 -48.22 -33.82
N VAL A 552 24.86 -49.26 -34.65
CA VAL A 552 24.96 -49.29 -36.10
C VAL A 552 23.80 -48.56 -36.79
N ARG A 553 24.11 -47.71 -37.78
CA ARG A 553 23.16 -47.12 -38.73
C ARG A 553 22.66 -48.13 -39.74
N PRO A 554 21.42 -48.03 -40.18
CA PRO A 554 21.09 -48.28 -41.59
C PRO A 554 20.69 -47.00 -42.30
N ALA A 555 21.24 -46.85 -43.48
CA ALA A 555 20.93 -45.77 -44.42
C ALA A 555 19.61 -46.07 -45.14
N THR A 556 18.73 -45.04 -45.23
CA THR A 556 17.87 -44.83 -46.43
C THR A 556 17.44 -43.39 -46.47
N ALA A 557 17.63 -42.80 -47.62
CA ALA A 557 17.28 -41.41 -47.99
C ALA A 557 15.84 -41.32 -48.45
N ALA A 558 15.18 -40.18 -48.16
CA ALA A 558 14.20 -39.52 -49.03
C ALA A 558 13.80 -38.14 -48.46
N PRO A 559 13.20 -37.23 -49.23
CA PRO A 559 13.62 -35.83 -49.28
C PRO A 559 12.77 -34.89 -48.44
N ARG A 560 13.34 -33.71 -48.13
CA ARG A 560 12.69 -32.57 -47.46
C ARG A 560 11.63 -31.91 -48.36
N PRO A 561 10.54 -31.38 -47.77
CA PRO A 561 9.88 -30.19 -48.30
C PRO A 561 10.34 -28.95 -47.51
N SER A 562 10.57 -27.92 -48.28
CA SER A 562 10.93 -26.57 -47.92
C SER A 562 9.81 -25.82 -47.18
N GLY A 563 10.19 -24.98 -46.23
CA GLY A 563 9.52 -23.75 -45.94
C GLY A 563 8.70 -23.67 -44.66
N GLN A 564 9.35 -23.28 -43.58
CA GLN A 564 8.75 -22.35 -42.59
C GLN A 564 9.89 -21.66 -41.83
N ALA A 565 9.80 -20.31 -41.85
CA ALA A 565 10.77 -19.44 -41.27
C ALA A 565 10.84 -19.61 -39.73
N ALA A 566 12.03 -19.86 -39.24
CA ALA A 566 12.33 -19.81 -37.80
C ALA A 566 12.26 -18.38 -37.30
N ALA A 567 11.40 -18.14 -36.32
CA ALA A 567 11.38 -16.90 -35.56
C ALA A 567 12.72 -16.70 -34.83
N GLN A 568 13.39 -15.60 -35.08
CA GLN A 568 14.58 -15.18 -34.35
C GLN A 568 14.22 -14.82 -32.89
N PRO A 569 15.07 -15.15 -31.93
CA PRO A 569 14.91 -14.66 -30.56
C PRO A 569 15.09 -13.12 -30.53
N PRO A 570 14.39 -12.39 -29.64
CA PRO A 570 14.48 -10.94 -29.58
C PRO A 570 15.89 -10.51 -29.20
N ALA A 571 16.43 -9.57 -29.97
CA ALA A 571 17.73 -8.96 -29.75
C ALA A 571 17.79 -8.25 -28.38
N PRO A 572 18.95 -8.25 -27.69
CA PRO A 572 19.10 -7.51 -26.42
C PRO A 572 18.98 -6.01 -26.68
N ALA A 573 18.21 -5.33 -25.82
CA ALA A 573 17.98 -3.90 -25.90
C ALA A 573 19.30 -3.10 -25.90
N PRO A 574 19.43 -2.07 -26.72
CA PRO A 574 20.68 -1.36 -26.89
C PRO A 574 21.09 -0.57 -25.65
N ALA A 575 22.28 -0.81 -25.14
CA ALA A 575 22.92 -0.10 -24.02
C ALA A 575 23.17 1.39 -24.28
N SER A 576 22.76 1.92 -25.44
CA SER A 576 23.02 3.31 -25.88
C SER A 576 22.05 4.35 -25.29
N ALA A 577 20.83 3.96 -24.87
CA ALA A 577 19.83 4.92 -24.36
C ALA A 577 20.23 5.55 -23.00
N PHE A 578 21.05 4.85 -22.20
CA PHE A 578 21.51 5.37 -20.91
C PHE A 578 22.61 6.43 -21.03
N ARG A 579 23.50 6.29 -22.02
CA ARG A 579 24.58 7.27 -22.28
C ARG A 579 24.05 8.57 -22.91
N VAL A 580 23.08 8.50 -23.81
CA VAL A 580 22.47 9.67 -24.45
C VAL A 580 21.71 10.53 -23.41
N ARG A 581 20.98 9.92 -22.49
CA ARG A 581 20.25 10.65 -21.43
C ARG A 581 21.19 11.37 -20.45
N TRP A 582 22.35 10.79 -20.14
CA TRP A 582 23.34 11.44 -19.27
C TRP A 582 24.00 12.66 -19.97
N GLY A 583 24.29 12.56 -21.26
CA GLY A 583 24.79 13.65 -22.07
C GLY A 583 23.86 14.85 -22.16
N ILE A 584 22.55 14.60 -22.33
CA ILE A 584 21.51 15.64 -22.37
C ILE A 584 21.37 16.35 -21.01
N SER A 585 21.45 15.63 -19.89
CA SER A 585 21.37 16.24 -18.55
C SER A 585 22.59 17.11 -18.25
N VAL A 586 23.78 16.70 -18.66
CA VAL A 586 25.02 17.49 -18.52
C VAL A 586 24.99 18.71 -19.44
N LEU A 587 24.50 18.56 -20.68
CA LEU A 587 24.37 19.67 -21.63
C LEU A 587 23.36 20.71 -21.12
N MET A 588 22.21 20.27 -20.57
CA MET A 588 21.20 21.17 -19.97
C MET A 588 21.73 21.92 -18.76
N GLN A 589 22.58 21.28 -17.94
CA GLN A 589 23.25 21.95 -16.81
C GLN A 589 24.30 22.95 -17.30
N ALA A 590 25.05 22.65 -18.34
CA ALA A 590 26.02 23.58 -18.92
C ALA A 590 25.32 24.79 -19.55
N VAL A 591 24.21 24.59 -20.26
CA VAL A 591 23.40 25.67 -20.82
C VAL A 591 22.79 26.53 -19.71
N TYR A 592 22.37 25.93 -18.61
CA TYR A 592 21.86 26.65 -17.44
C TYR A 592 22.93 27.53 -16.79
N VAL A 593 24.13 26.98 -16.55
CA VAL A 593 25.26 27.74 -16.00
C VAL A 593 25.63 28.90 -16.93
N PHE A 594 25.66 28.66 -18.24
CA PHE A 594 25.95 29.70 -19.24
C PHE A 594 24.88 30.81 -19.28
N SER A 595 23.59 30.45 -19.17
CA SER A 595 22.48 31.41 -19.17
C SER A 595 22.45 32.29 -17.91
N VAL A 596 22.89 31.77 -16.76
CA VAL A 596 23.01 32.55 -15.51
C VAL A 596 24.10 33.64 -15.62
N PHE A 597 25.14 33.36 -16.40
CA PHE A 597 26.22 34.35 -16.62
C PHE A 597 25.90 35.40 -17.67
N THR A 598 24.95 35.15 -18.58
CA THR A 598 24.70 36.02 -19.75
C THR A 598 23.45 36.87 -19.67
N THR A 599 22.52 36.65 -18.74
CA THR A 599 21.22 37.36 -18.69
C THR A 599 20.87 37.91 -17.31
N SER A 600 20.54 39.19 -17.24
CA SER A 600 19.93 39.83 -16.08
C SER A 600 18.55 39.26 -15.82
N ALA A 601 18.36 38.67 -14.64
CA ALA A 601 17.13 38.24 -13.97
C ALA A 601 15.85 38.30 -14.81
N SER A 602 15.61 37.32 -15.67
CA SER A 602 14.33 37.18 -16.38
C SER A 602 13.53 35.98 -15.86
N PRO A 603 12.18 35.97 -15.99
CA PRO A 603 11.31 34.85 -15.62
C PRO A 603 11.71 33.50 -16.22
N LEU A 604 12.45 33.51 -17.32
CA LEU A 604 12.99 32.32 -17.99
C LEU A 604 13.96 31.52 -17.10
N ILE A 605 14.71 32.17 -16.22
CA ILE A 605 15.62 31.51 -15.27
C ILE A 605 14.84 30.64 -14.28
N TRP A 606 13.71 31.13 -13.79
CA TRP A 606 12.84 30.39 -12.88
C TRP A 606 12.18 29.19 -13.56
N LEU A 607 11.76 29.33 -14.82
CA LEU A 607 11.20 28.25 -15.62
C LEU A 607 12.23 27.14 -15.91
N MET A 608 13.47 27.53 -16.27
CA MET A 608 14.56 26.59 -16.50
C MET A 608 15.00 25.89 -15.22
N THR A 609 15.06 26.59 -14.08
CA THR A 609 15.35 25.99 -12.78
C THR A 609 14.29 24.97 -12.38
N GLY A 610 13.02 25.31 -12.60
CA GLY A 610 11.90 24.39 -12.39
C GLY A 610 11.99 23.14 -13.27
N ALA A 611 12.27 23.28 -14.55
CA ALA A 611 12.38 22.16 -15.49
C ALA A 611 13.57 21.24 -15.18
N VAL A 612 14.74 21.78 -14.82
CA VAL A 612 15.91 20.99 -14.39
C VAL A 612 15.65 20.27 -13.08
N THR A 613 14.93 20.92 -12.14
CA THR A 613 14.57 20.32 -10.86
C THR A 613 13.59 19.17 -11.05
N ILE A 614 12.55 19.35 -11.89
CA ILE A 614 11.57 18.31 -12.23
C ILE A 614 12.26 17.14 -12.96
N SER A 615 13.15 17.43 -13.91
CA SER A 615 13.93 16.40 -14.62
C SER A 615 14.81 15.56 -13.68
N ASN A 616 15.44 16.20 -12.68
CA ASN A 616 16.26 15.51 -11.68
C ASN A 616 15.43 14.68 -10.66
N ILE A 617 14.21 15.12 -10.33
CA ILE A 617 13.27 14.38 -9.46
C ILE A 617 12.74 13.14 -10.19
N VAL A 618 12.39 13.27 -11.46
CA VAL A 618 11.84 12.16 -12.26
C VAL A 618 12.89 11.07 -12.55
N GLN A 619 14.17 11.42 -12.57
CA GLN A 619 15.24 10.47 -12.94
C GLN A 619 15.82 9.65 -11.80
N ARG A 620 15.40 9.79 -10.48
CA ARG A 620 16.12 9.07 -9.44
C ARG A 620 15.47 8.76 -8.09
N LYS A 621 15.74 7.52 -7.61
CA LYS A 621 15.52 6.96 -6.26
C LYS A 621 16.51 7.44 -5.16
N SER A 622 17.47 8.33 -5.43
CA SER A 622 18.46 8.83 -4.45
C SER A 622 18.64 10.35 -4.46
N GLY A 623 17.60 11.10 -4.81
CA GLY A 623 17.69 12.51 -5.21
C GLY A 623 17.78 13.55 -4.10
N TRP A 624 17.49 13.21 -2.82
CA TRP A 624 17.31 14.23 -1.78
C TRP A 624 18.59 15.00 -1.42
N LEU A 625 19.71 14.30 -1.29
CA LEU A 625 20.99 14.94 -0.95
C LEU A 625 21.54 15.83 -2.09
N ARG A 626 21.28 15.44 -3.34
CA ARG A 626 21.69 16.23 -4.53
C ARG A 626 20.74 17.40 -4.78
N PHE A 627 19.47 17.27 -4.42
CA PHE A 627 18.50 18.36 -4.42
C PHE A 627 18.93 19.48 -3.45
N ILE A 628 19.28 19.13 -2.22
CA ILE A 628 19.78 20.09 -1.22
C ILE A 628 21.04 20.78 -1.73
N VAL A 629 22.01 20.03 -2.28
CA VAL A 629 23.25 20.60 -2.82
C VAL A 629 22.97 21.51 -4.02
N ALA A 630 22.06 21.15 -4.92
CA ALA A 630 21.71 21.98 -6.07
C ALA A 630 20.99 23.27 -5.65
N VAL A 631 20.10 23.21 -4.65
CA VAL A 631 19.39 24.38 -4.09
C VAL A 631 20.38 25.29 -3.36
N PHE A 632 21.32 24.74 -2.57
CA PHE A 632 22.34 25.53 -1.88
C PHE A 632 23.30 26.20 -2.86
N ILE A 633 23.77 25.50 -3.90
CA ILE A 633 24.64 26.08 -4.92
C ILE A 633 23.90 27.16 -5.71
N SER A 634 22.63 26.96 -6.08
CA SER A 634 21.82 27.96 -6.78
C SER A 634 21.55 29.21 -5.93
N SER A 635 21.29 29.03 -4.63
CA SER A 635 21.07 30.12 -3.67
C SER A 635 22.37 30.91 -3.42
N ALA A 636 23.51 30.23 -3.26
CA ALA A 636 24.81 30.86 -3.08
C ALA A 636 25.25 31.65 -4.32
N LEU A 637 25.02 31.09 -5.53
CA LEU A 637 25.28 31.79 -6.80
C LEU A 637 24.35 33.00 -7.00
N ALA A 638 23.07 32.89 -6.66
CA ALA A 638 22.13 34.01 -6.72
C ALA A 638 22.53 35.15 -5.76
N SER A 639 22.98 34.83 -4.54
CA SER A 639 23.51 35.81 -3.57
C SER A 639 24.80 36.45 -4.06
N LEU A 640 25.70 35.67 -4.68
CA LEU A 640 26.95 36.20 -5.24
C LEU A 640 26.71 37.19 -6.41
N VAL A 641 25.76 36.85 -7.29
CA VAL A 641 25.37 37.71 -8.43
C VAL A 641 24.67 38.99 -7.93
N HIS A 642 23.87 38.88 -6.85
CA HIS A 642 23.25 40.06 -6.24
C HIS A 642 24.27 40.99 -5.56
N SER A 643 25.27 40.40 -4.89
CA SER A 643 26.41 41.13 -4.29
C SER A 643 27.35 41.77 -5.30
N MET A 644 27.42 41.28 -6.54
CA MET A 644 28.24 41.88 -7.60
C MET A 644 27.53 42.97 -8.42
N LYS A 645 26.22 43.21 -8.20
CA LYS A 645 25.40 44.25 -8.83
C LYS A 645 25.15 45.46 -7.98
N ASN A 646 25.45 45.39 -6.67
CA ASN A 646 25.52 46.51 -5.73
C ASN A 646 26.98 46.89 -5.43
#